data_f4606b162c67b754a35b7504b0ae6252
#
_entry.id   f4606b162c67b754a35b7504b0ae6252
#
_cell.length_a   1.000
_cell.length_b   1.000
_cell.length_c   1.000
_cell.angle_alpha   90.00
_cell.angle_beta   90.00
_cell.angle_gamma   90.00
#
_symmetry.space_group_name_H-M   'P 1'
#
loop_
_entity.id
_entity.type
_entity.pdbx_description
1 polymer ?
#
loop_
_entity_poly.entity_id
_entity_poly.type
_entity_poly.pdbx_seq_one_letter_code
_entity_poly.pdbx_strand_id
1 'polypeptide(L)'
;MRPARRTMLAGLPLGLLAAGMTGCKDRGAASAPSSPAFTAEEVDASMTALPPLPEPADLRALRLGEGLVPPTNRWFSGLVFGEEPQPVHPLPLSFALVDGGFTLGLPTVVTSERTLMGGNSPELEVAVDGAESALVTAYDEASVTMTLRDGSGIDLATVTIAEGWPCVALRASTGLDLTLSAPFAGEDPPTLAVGPHTYALALEDGSLDGAACHVASGGTATFLALPEGADAAHLATLAVPLESTALTRSLTEDAATTTLTYTTAGNGPTAIAAMPHHGADPSADDVLGTYPSVYGTLVLREATELTWSAPRREARAALDLSGLDDAQREELAAQVALDVPALLDYPADTYFGGKALHRDAQLLAIAEQVGAEGPAAALRERVLTQLRRWTEVGAAAERDAFCFAYDRTNRGVVGLTPSFGSEEFNDHHFHYGYFLYAAGTLAADDPELAEEIAPVIDALAADIASDAATDMLPVRRVFDAYASHSWASGTSPFADGNNQESSSEATTAWAGLQLWARARGNAELEELAAWLLAHEALAARTYWTDFDAADPVYDGFAHQVLPLQFGGKRDYATWFSAEPAAALAILVLPLSPSSDHLADDPERVRRNVAEGTASGGFDQQYGDWLLMYSALGGDEERDAALEAARDLADEHLDDGNTRSYLLAWLMTR
;
A
#
# COMPACT_ATOMS: atom_id res chain seq x y z
N MET A 1 49.45 -23.65 44.64
CA MET A 1 50.30 -22.65 45.29
C MET A 1 49.92 -21.28 44.81
N ARG A 2 49.27 -20.47 45.62
CA ARG A 2 49.25 -18.99 45.59
C ARG A 2 50.57 -18.53 46.20
N PRO A 3 51.02 -17.24 46.04
CA PRO A 3 50.36 -15.97 46.08
C PRO A 3 50.93 -14.91 45.08
N ALA A 4 50.53 -13.69 44.94
CA ALA A 4 49.80 -12.60 45.58
C ALA A 4 50.37 -11.23 45.12
N ARG A 5 49.46 -10.29 44.82
CA ARG A 5 49.37 -8.85 45.15
C ARG A 5 50.58 -7.88 44.99
N ARG A 6 50.38 -6.70 44.35
CA ARG A 6 50.17 -5.32 44.88
C ARG A 6 50.44 -4.27 43.78
N THR A 7 49.52 -3.39 43.40
CA THR A 7 49.08 -2.08 43.88
C THR A 7 50.17 -0.98 43.97
N MET A 8 49.98 0.14 43.28
CA MET A 8 50.02 1.58 43.66
C MET A 8 50.27 2.47 42.44
N LEU A 9 49.41 3.38 42.08
CA LEU A 9 48.99 4.71 42.52
C LEU A 9 49.89 5.88 42.04
N ALA A 10 49.20 6.84 41.43
CA ALA A 10 49.31 8.30 41.51
C ALA A 10 50.01 9.10 40.40
N GLY A 11 49.28 10.10 39.92
CA GLY A 11 49.82 11.37 39.48
C GLY A 11 49.10 12.05 38.32
N LEU A 12 48.09 12.91 38.65
CA LEU A 12 47.59 13.98 37.76
C LEU A 12 48.62 15.15 37.71
N PRO A 13 48.60 15.98 36.64
CA PRO A 13 47.89 17.24 36.82
C PRO A 13 47.06 17.73 35.59
N LEU A 14 46.12 18.63 35.93
CA LEU A 14 45.24 19.43 35.08
C LEU A 14 45.98 20.29 34.04
N GLY A 15 45.31 20.41 32.87
CA GLY A 15 45.55 21.48 31.91
C GLY A 15 44.27 21.73 31.12
N LEU A 16 43.52 22.78 31.48
CA LEU A 16 42.42 23.33 30.67
C LEU A 16 42.99 23.93 29.36
N LEU A 17 42.34 23.63 28.25
CA LEU A 17 42.21 24.56 27.13
C LEU A 17 40.93 24.20 26.33
N ALA A 18 40.08 25.21 26.28
CA ALA A 18 38.86 25.22 25.46
C ALA A 18 39.21 25.43 24.00
N ALA A 19 38.47 24.74 23.09
CA ALA A 19 37.91 25.30 21.89
C ALA A 19 37.43 24.20 20.92
N GLY A 20 36.29 24.42 20.35
CA GLY A 20 35.92 23.79 19.03
C GLY A 20 34.92 22.65 19.15
N MET A 21 33.63 22.94 19.33
CA MET A 21 32.54 22.05 18.92
C MET A 21 32.50 21.97 17.40
N THR A 22 33.02 20.93 16.83
CA THR A 22 32.61 20.45 15.52
C THR A 22 31.79 19.20 15.78
N GLY A 23 30.45 19.32 15.57
CA GLY A 23 29.53 18.19 15.62
C GLY A 23 29.90 17.21 14.50
N CYS A 24 30.47 16.06 14.88
CA CYS A 24 30.36 14.88 14.05
C CYS A 24 28.90 14.41 14.14
N LYS A 25 28.14 14.61 13.09
CA LYS A 25 26.95 13.80 12.86
C LYS A 25 27.46 12.35 12.73
N ASP A 26 27.09 11.51 13.67
CA ASP A 26 27.14 10.06 13.47
C ASP A 26 26.32 9.76 12.23
N ARG A 27 27.00 9.45 11.14
CA ARG A 27 26.37 8.70 10.05
C ARG A 27 26.09 7.32 10.64
N GLY A 28 24.80 7.06 10.93
CA GLY A 28 24.34 5.74 11.27
C GLY A 28 24.93 4.74 10.25
N ALA A 29 25.49 3.66 10.75
CA ALA A 29 25.95 2.57 9.90
C ALA A 29 24.76 2.17 9.02
N ALA A 30 24.95 2.18 7.70
CA ALA A 30 23.98 1.64 6.77
C ALA A 30 23.67 0.22 7.25
N SER A 31 22.40 -0.04 7.61
CA SER A 31 21.96 -1.39 7.93
C SER A 31 22.17 -2.26 6.70
N ALA A 32 22.66 -3.47 6.89
CA ALA A 32 22.76 -4.44 5.81
C ALA A 32 21.35 -4.64 5.22
N PRO A 33 21.23 -4.82 3.88
CA PRO A 33 19.95 -5.11 3.29
C PRO A 33 19.34 -6.34 3.97
N SER A 34 18.04 -6.26 4.33
CA SER A 34 17.32 -7.38 4.95
C SER A 34 17.30 -8.55 3.98
N SER A 35 17.43 -9.77 4.51
CA SER A 35 17.23 -10.99 3.72
C SER A 35 15.80 -10.99 3.13
N PRO A 36 15.59 -11.54 1.92
CA PRO A 36 14.26 -11.70 1.39
C PRO A 36 13.43 -12.61 2.31
N ALA A 37 12.16 -12.27 2.48
CA ALA A 37 11.23 -13.04 3.33
C ALA A 37 10.76 -14.33 2.64
N PHE A 38 10.83 -14.37 1.33
CA PHE A 38 10.54 -15.53 0.50
C PHE A 38 11.76 -15.85 -0.37
N THR A 39 12.07 -17.12 -0.51
CA THR A 39 12.99 -17.58 -1.55
C THR A 39 12.23 -17.94 -2.83
N ALA A 40 12.86 -17.86 -3.98
CA ALA A 40 12.25 -18.29 -5.23
C ALA A 40 11.78 -19.76 -5.18
N GLU A 41 12.54 -20.64 -4.51
CA GLU A 41 12.20 -22.05 -4.33
C GLU A 41 10.93 -22.25 -3.48
N GLU A 42 10.74 -21.46 -2.40
CA GLU A 42 9.54 -21.50 -1.56
C GLU A 42 8.31 -21.03 -2.34
N VAL A 43 8.43 -19.93 -3.10
CA VAL A 43 7.33 -19.44 -3.96
C VAL A 43 6.95 -20.46 -5.00
N ASP A 44 7.94 -21.05 -5.72
CA ASP A 44 7.70 -22.09 -6.72
C ASP A 44 7.03 -23.32 -6.11
N ALA A 45 7.45 -23.74 -4.92
CA ALA A 45 6.87 -24.87 -4.19
C ALA A 45 5.42 -24.60 -3.80
N SER A 46 5.12 -23.41 -3.23
CA SER A 46 3.78 -23.01 -2.82
C SER A 46 2.81 -22.91 -4.02
N MET A 47 3.24 -22.27 -5.11
CA MET A 47 2.41 -22.16 -6.31
C MET A 47 2.19 -23.52 -7.00
N THR A 48 3.18 -24.40 -6.98
CA THR A 48 3.09 -25.74 -7.59
C THR A 48 2.24 -26.70 -6.74
N ALA A 49 2.11 -26.48 -5.45
CA ALA A 49 1.26 -27.27 -4.57
C ALA A 49 -0.23 -27.06 -4.85
N LEU A 50 -0.63 -25.88 -5.35
CA LEU A 50 -2.01 -25.61 -5.69
C LEU A 50 -2.38 -26.18 -7.06
N PRO A 51 -3.63 -26.68 -7.23
CA PRO A 51 -4.15 -27.04 -8.55
C PRO A 51 -4.13 -25.82 -9.49
N PRO A 52 -3.92 -26.04 -10.80
CA PRO A 52 -4.05 -24.95 -11.77
C PRO A 52 -5.51 -24.50 -11.87
N LEU A 53 -5.71 -23.19 -12.02
CA LEU A 53 -7.04 -22.62 -12.29
C LEU A 53 -7.51 -23.09 -13.68
N PRO A 54 -8.71 -23.74 -13.79
CA PRO A 54 -9.17 -24.31 -15.06
C PRO A 54 -9.50 -23.26 -16.12
N GLU A 55 -10.10 -22.16 -15.70
CA GLU A 55 -10.57 -21.07 -16.58
C GLU A 55 -10.09 -19.72 -16.00
N PRO A 56 -8.85 -19.28 -16.32
CA PRO A 56 -8.34 -17.97 -15.90
C PRO A 56 -9.17 -16.82 -16.48
N ALA A 57 -9.29 -15.72 -15.75
CA ALA A 57 -9.84 -14.49 -16.28
C ALA A 57 -9.00 -13.96 -17.45
N ASP A 58 -9.67 -13.45 -18.50
CA ASP A 58 -9.00 -12.80 -19.63
C ASP A 58 -8.70 -11.32 -19.27
N LEU A 59 -7.61 -11.10 -18.54
CA LEU A 59 -7.23 -9.75 -18.10
C LEU A 59 -6.69 -8.87 -19.24
N ARG A 60 -6.40 -9.48 -20.40
CA ARG A 60 -5.90 -8.75 -21.56
C ARG A 60 -4.65 -7.91 -21.30
N ALA A 61 -3.57 -8.55 -20.83
CA ALA A 61 -2.26 -7.93 -20.70
C ALA A 61 -1.63 -7.68 -22.08
N LEU A 62 -2.28 -6.83 -22.89
CA LEU A 62 -1.97 -6.67 -24.31
C LEU A 62 -0.67 -5.89 -24.54
N ARG A 63 -0.22 -5.11 -23.55
CA ARG A 63 0.98 -4.26 -23.67
C ARG A 63 2.07 -4.69 -22.69
N LEU A 64 2.31 -6.01 -22.60
CA LEU A 64 3.37 -6.57 -21.75
C LEU A 64 4.44 -7.23 -22.62
N GLY A 65 5.71 -6.95 -22.32
CA GLY A 65 6.86 -7.58 -22.96
C GLY A 65 6.95 -9.06 -22.64
N GLU A 66 7.50 -9.84 -23.57
CA GLU A 66 7.66 -11.27 -23.41
C GLU A 66 8.54 -11.62 -22.19
N GLY A 67 8.11 -12.58 -21.39
CA GLY A 67 8.84 -13.07 -20.21
C GLY A 67 8.63 -12.26 -18.92
N LEU A 68 7.88 -11.15 -18.98
CA LEU A 68 7.52 -10.41 -17.77
C LEU A 68 6.31 -11.05 -17.07
N VAL A 69 6.31 -10.99 -15.75
CA VAL A 69 5.14 -11.36 -14.93
C VAL A 69 4.08 -10.27 -15.08
N PRO A 70 2.79 -10.61 -15.28
CA PRO A 70 1.74 -9.61 -15.34
C PRO A 70 1.66 -8.74 -14.07
N PRO A 71 1.87 -7.41 -14.17
CA PRO A 71 1.96 -6.52 -13.01
C PRO A 71 0.56 -6.08 -12.55
N THR A 72 -0.22 -7.02 -12.00
CA THR A 72 -1.51 -6.66 -11.38
C THR A 72 -1.28 -5.85 -10.10
N ASN A 73 -2.26 -5.03 -9.72
CA ASN A 73 -2.30 -4.24 -8.49
C ASN A 73 -1.11 -3.24 -8.35
N ARG A 74 -0.55 -2.78 -9.47
CA ARG A 74 0.47 -1.74 -9.47
C ARG A 74 -0.13 -0.39 -9.86
N TRP A 75 0.51 0.71 -9.47
CA TRP A 75 0.11 2.06 -9.87
C TRP A 75 0.06 2.23 -11.40
N PHE A 76 0.84 1.44 -12.15
CA PHE A 76 0.92 1.49 -13.62
C PHE A 76 0.17 0.35 -14.33
N SER A 77 -0.59 -0.50 -13.63
CA SER A 77 -1.31 -1.64 -14.26
C SER A 77 -2.15 -1.23 -15.46
N GLY A 78 -2.76 -0.05 -15.41
CA GLY A 78 -3.57 0.50 -16.51
C GLY A 78 -2.82 0.71 -17.83
N LEU A 79 -1.47 0.81 -17.82
CA LEU A 79 -0.67 0.82 -19.05
C LEU A 79 -0.64 -0.54 -19.75
N VAL A 80 -0.77 -1.64 -18.98
CA VAL A 80 -0.58 -3.01 -19.46
C VAL A 80 -1.88 -3.65 -19.91
N PHE A 81 -2.92 -3.54 -19.06
CA PHE A 81 -4.17 -4.30 -19.21
C PHE A 81 -5.22 -3.55 -20.05
N GLY A 82 -6.22 -4.33 -20.54
CA GLY A 82 -7.35 -3.82 -21.31
C GLY A 82 -7.03 -3.50 -22.78
N GLU A 83 -8.05 -3.18 -23.57
CA GLU A 83 -7.89 -2.81 -24.99
C GLU A 83 -7.20 -1.45 -25.14
N GLU A 84 -7.64 -0.46 -24.37
CA GLU A 84 -7.06 0.88 -24.32
C GLU A 84 -6.22 1.07 -23.06
N PRO A 85 -5.01 1.65 -23.17
CA PRO A 85 -4.20 1.97 -22.00
C PRO A 85 -4.88 3.08 -21.18
N GLN A 86 -4.81 2.97 -19.84
CA GLN A 86 -5.30 4.01 -18.97
C GLN A 86 -4.16 4.98 -18.58
N PRO A 87 -4.47 6.25 -18.31
CA PRO A 87 -3.51 7.17 -17.72
C PRO A 87 -3.00 6.67 -16.36
N VAL A 88 -1.76 7.06 -16.02
CA VAL A 88 -1.13 6.76 -14.74
C VAL A 88 -0.57 8.02 -14.09
N HIS A 89 -0.40 7.98 -12.78
CA HIS A 89 -0.07 9.15 -11.97
C HIS A 89 1.17 8.89 -11.11
N PRO A 90 2.38 8.90 -11.71
CA PRO A 90 3.63 8.65 -10.96
C PRO A 90 4.01 9.77 -10.01
N LEU A 91 3.23 10.82 -9.90
CA LEU A 91 3.48 12.02 -9.11
C LEU A 91 4.93 12.59 -9.26
N PRO A 92 5.09 13.89 -9.51
CA PRO A 92 4.00 14.89 -9.64
C PRO A 92 3.26 14.84 -10.97
N LEU A 93 3.73 14.05 -11.95
CA LEU A 93 3.19 13.98 -13.30
C LEU A 93 1.95 13.08 -13.42
N SER A 94 1.11 13.37 -14.40
CA SER A 94 0.28 12.39 -15.08
C SER A 94 0.93 11.99 -16.41
N PHE A 95 0.75 10.73 -16.81
CA PHE A 95 1.29 10.17 -18.05
C PHE A 95 0.26 9.28 -18.73
N ALA A 96 0.19 9.33 -20.06
CA ALA A 96 -0.65 8.42 -20.83
C ALA A 96 0.03 8.01 -22.14
N LEU A 97 -0.13 6.74 -22.51
CA LEU A 97 0.18 6.28 -23.87
C LEU A 97 -0.94 6.73 -24.81
N VAL A 98 -0.59 7.23 -25.99
CA VAL A 98 -1.50 7.60 -27.06
C VAL A 98 -1.02 6.99 -28.38
N ASP A 99 -1.87 7.03 -29.42
CA ASP A 99 -1.48 6.55 -30.74
C ASP A 99 -0.24 7.27 -31.25
N GLY A 100 0.81 6.50 -31.52
CA GLY A 100 2.07 7.03 -32.03
C GLY A 100 2.94 7.76 -31.03
N GLY A 101 2.67 7.69 -29.72
CA GLY A 101 3.48 8.39 -28.74
C GLY A 101 2.94 8.38 -27.32
N PHE A 102 3.11 9.50 -26.63
CA PHE A 102 2.66 9.66 -25.24
C PHE A 102 2.32 11.10 -24.89
N THR A 103 1.59 11.29 -23.82
CA THR A 103 1.34 12.59 -23.21
C THR A 103 1.83 12.64 -21.77
N LEU A 104 2.20 13.84 -21.32
CA LEU A 104 2.56 14.11 -19.93
C LEU A 104 2.06 15.51 -19.52
N GLY A 105 1.92 15.70 -18.22
CA GLY A 105 1.61 17.02 -17.68
C GLY A 105 1.52 17.05 -16.16
N LEU A 106 1.54 18.25 -15.60
CA LEU A 106 1.30 18.51 -14.18
C LEU A 106 -0.21 18.66 -13.95
N PRO A 107 -0.84 17.77 -13.16
CA PRO A 107 -2.24 17.95 -12.84
C PRO A 107 -2.49 19.23 -12.02
N THR A 108 -3.43 20.05 -12.44
CA THR A 108 -3.96 21.13 -11.61
C THR A 108 -4.99 20.53 -10.65
N VAL A 109 -4.68 20.56 -9.35
CA VAL A 109 -5.60 20.05 -8.33
C VAL A 109 -6.78 21.01 -8.15
N VAL A 110 -7.99 20.46 -8.29
CA VAL A 110 -9.24 21.18 -8.03
C VAL A 110 -9.97 20.50 -6.89
N THR A 111 -10.18 21.23 -5.80
CA THR A 111 -10.86 20.73 -4.62
C THR A 111 -12.29 21.23 -4.56
N SER A 112 -13.21 20.32 -4.30
CA SER A 112 -14.63 20.57 -4.02
C SER A 112 -14.95 20.12 -2.60
N GLU A 113 -16.22 20.31 -2.18
CA GLU A 113 -16.66 19.84 -0.86
C GLU A 113 -16.41 18.34 -0.61
N ARG A 114 -16.36 17.49 -1.67
CA ARG A 114 -16.29 16.03 -1.57
C ARG A 114 -15.11 15.39 -2.29
N THR A 115 -14.40 16.12 -3.14
CA THR A 115 -13.42 15.52 -4.09
C THR A 115 -12.21 16.41 -4.22
N LEU A 116 -11.02 15.80 -4.20
CA LEU A 116 -9.77 16.37 -4.70
C LEU A 116 -9.48 15.70 -6.05
N MET A 117 -9.51 16.48 -7.13
CA MET A 117 -9.33 16.01 -8.49
C MET A 117 -8.06 16.62 -9.11
N GLY A 118 -7.10 15.76 -9.47
CA GLY A 118 -5.97 16.10 -10.32
C GLY A 118 -6.22 15.59 -11.75
N GLY A 119 -6.40 14.29 -11.87
CA GLY A 119 -6.70 13.60 -13.11
C GLY A 119 -5.55 13.62 -14.13
N ASN A 120 -5.85 13.13 -15.34
CA ASN A 120 -4.89 13.17 -16.44
C ASN A 120 -4.81 14.57 -17.04
N SER A 121 -3.59 15.10 -17.18
CA SER A 121 -3.31 16.44 -17.75
C SER A 121 -2.39 16.30 -18.97
N PRO A 122 -2.92 16.11 -20.19
CA PRO A 122 -2.11 15.95 -21.40
C PRO A 122 -1.62 17.31 -21.92
N GLU A 123 -0.76 18.00 -21.16
CA GLU A 123 -0.28 19.35 -21.49
C GLU A 123 0.80 19.36 -22.57
N LEU A 124 1.59 18.28 -22.63
CA LEU A 124 2.57 18.05 -23.68
C LEU A 124 2.32 16.68 -24.31
N GLU A 125 2.07 16.67 -25.61
CA GLU A 125 2.03 15.45 -26.42
C GLU A 125 3.35 15.32 -27.20
N VAL A 126 3.91 14.13 -27.21
CA VAL A 126 5.14 13.75 -27.91
C VAL A 126 4.78 12.66 -28.91
N ALA A 127 4.63 13.01 -30.17
CA ALA A 127 4.48 12.05 -31.24
C ALA A 127 5.86 11.57 -31.71
N VAL A 128 6.02 10.26 -31.83
CA VAL A 128 7.26 9.58 -32.24
C VAL A 128 7.05 9.04 -33.65
N ASP A 129 7.85 9.54 -34.61
CA ASP A 129 7.67 9.19 -36.03
C ASP A 129 7.82 7.68 -36.25
N GLY A 130 6.81 7.09 -36.86
CA GLY A 130 6.74 5.66 -37.15
C GLY A 130 6.30 4.75 -35.99
N ALA A 131 6.03 5.28 -34.79
CA ALA A 131 5.54 4.45 -33.69
C ALA A 131 4.08 4.02 -33.93
N GLU A 132 3.84 2.71 -33.81
CA GLU A 132 2.48 2.11 -33.98
C GLU A 132 2.04 1.29 -32.78
N SER A 133 2.96 0.95 -31.86
CA SER A 133 2.64 0.20 -30.64
C SER A 133 3.60 0.54 -29.50
N ALA A 134 3.16 0.26 -28.27
CA ALA A 134 3.95 0.40 -27.06
C ALA A 134 3.79 -0.86 -26.18
N LEU A 135 4.88 -1.34 -25.59
CA LEU A 135 4.87 -2.44 -24.63
C LEU A 135 5.63 -2.03 -23.38
N VAL A 136 5.14 -2.37 -22.19
CA VAL A 136 5.93 -2.35 -20.95
C VAL A 136 6.97 -3.45 -21.05
N THR A 137 8.24 -3.08 -21.10
CA THR A 137 9.36 -4.00 -21.29
C THR A 137 10.26 -4.15 -20.07
N ALA A 138 10.11 -3.27 -19.09
CA ALA A 138 10.73 -3.42 -17.77
C ALA A 138 9.90 -2.66 -16.73
N TYR A 139 9.93 -3.15 -15.50
CA TYR A 139 9.42 -2.45 -14.32
C TYR A 139 10.15 -2.94 -13.08
N ASP A 140 10.22 -2.07 -12.07
CA ASP A 140 10.81 -2.38 -10.77
C ASP A 140 9.98 -1.75 -9.62
N GLU A 141 10.61 -1.31 -8.53
CA GLU A 141 9.88 -0.82 -7.35
C GLU A 141 9.00 0.39 -7.64
N ALA A 142 9.55 1.41 -8.29
CA ALA A 142 8.87 2.68 -8.54
C ALA A 142 8.99 3.15 -10.00
N SER A 143 9.67 2.40 -10.89
CA SER A 143 9.83 2.78 -12.29
C SER A 143 9.22 1.78 -13.26
N VAL A 144 8.80 2.29 -14.42
CA VAL A 144 8.33 1.49 -15.55
C VAL A 144 8.89 2.03 -16.86
N THR A 145 9.35 1.11 -17.70
CA THR A 145 9.88 1.40 -19.03
C THR A 145 9.03 0.76 -20.11
N MET A 146 8.63 1.57 -21.06
CA MET A 146 7.86 1.16 -22.24
C MET A 146 8.74 1.24 -23.47
N THR A 147 8.64 0.26 -24.37
CA THR A 147 9.28 0.29 -25.68
C THR A 147 8.26 0.63 -26.76
N LEU A 148 8.52 1.70 -27.52
CA LEU A 148 7.75 2.10 -28.68
C LEU A 148 8.27 1.36 -29.92
N ARG A 149 7.37 0.83 -30.73
CA ARG A 149 7.68 -0.01 -31.90
C ARG A 149 6.99 0.47 -33.15
N ASP A 150 7.65 0.27 -34.29
CA ASP A 150 7.01 0.46 -35.60
C ASP A 150 6.06 -0.71 -35.96
N GLY A 151 5.34 -0.56 -37.07
CA GLY A 151 4.39 -1.58 -37.58
C GLY A 151 5.04 -2.91 -38.00
N SER A 152 6.35 -2.99 -38.06
CA SER A 152 7.09 -4.23 -38.30
C SER A 152 7.64 -4.88 -37.01
N GLY A 153 7.44 -4.20 -35.86
CA GLY A 153 7.89 -4.65 -34.54
C GLY A 153 9.32 -4.27 -34.20
N ILE A 154 9.91 -3.30 -34.93
CA ILE A 154 11.27 -2.80 -34.63
C ILE A 154 11.16 -1.78 -33.48
N ASP A 155 12.04 -1.92 -32.48
CA ASP A 155 12.15 -1.02 -31.35
C ASP A 155 12.71 0.35 -31.79
N LEU A 156 11.88 1.41 -31.68
CA LEU A 156 12.25 2.77 -32.04
C LEU A 156 12.87 3.53 -30.87
N ALA A 157 12.27 3.43 -29.70
CA ALA A 157 12.69 4.11 -28.48
C ALA A 157 12.18 3.40 -27.23
N THR A 158 12.82 3.69 -26.09
CA THR A 158 12.25 3.41 -24.77
C THR A 158 11.81 4.69 -24.10
N VAL A 159 10.71 4.62 -23.33
CA VAL A 159 10.19 5.71 -22.49
C VAL A 159 10.14 5.24 -21.05
N THR A 160 10.79 5.96 -20.14
CA THR A 160 10.84 5.63 -18.71
C THR A 160 10.16 6.73 -17.89
N ILE A 161 9.29 6.31 -16.96
CA ILE A 161 8.67 7.14 -15.92
C ILE A 161 8.88 6.47 -14.57
N ALA A 162 8.83 7.24 -13.48
CA ALA A 162 8.93 6.70 -12.13
C ALA A 162 8.17 7.56 -11.12
N GLU A 163 7.68 6.93 -10.07
CA GLU A 163 7.08 7.63 -8.94
C GLU A 163 8.06 8.59 -8.28
N GLY A 164 7.57 9.77 -7.93
CA GLY A 164 8.38 10.84 -7.36
C GLY A 164 9.36 11.50 -8.32
N TRP A 165 9.43 11.05 -9.57
CA TRP A 165 10.35 11.61 -10.56
C TRP A 165 9.63 12.59 -11.52
N PRO A 166 9.98 13.88 -11.51
CA PRO A 166 9.26 14.87 -12.31
C PRO A 166 9.63 14.85 -13.79
N CYS A 167 10.18 13.74 -14.30
CA CYS A 167 10.66 13.60 -15.66
C CYS A 167 10.00 12.43 -16.40
N VAL A 168 9.95 12.58 -17.74
CA VAL A 168 9.73 11.47 -18.68
C VAL A 168 10.95 11.41 -19.60
N ALA A 169 11.70 10.31 -19.59
CA ALA A 169 12.87 10.15 -20.42
C ALA A 169 12.61 9.24 -21.62
N LEU A 170 12.88 9.75 -22.83
CA LEU A 170 12.92 8.96 -24.05
C LEU A 170 14.36 8.69 -24.43
N ARG A 171 14.73 7.42 -24.70
CA ARG A 171 16.02 7.02 -25.28
C ARG A 171 15.78 6.41 -26.65
N ALA A 172 16.39 6.97 -27.67
CA ALA A 172 16.26 6.51 -29.06
C ALA A 172 17.08 5.24 -29.32
N SER A 173 16.47 4.17 -29.80
CA SER A 173 17.17 2.96 -30.26
C SER A 173 17.80 3.16 -31.64
N THR A 174 17.14 3.94 -32.49
CA THR A 174 17.60 4.40 -33.81
C THR A 174 17.51 5.92 -33.86
N GLY A 175 18.14 6.58 -34.83
CA GLY A 175 17.87 8.00 -35.06
C GLY A 175 16.41 8.20 -35.41
N LEU A 176 15.72 9.11 -34.69
CA LEU A 176 14.29 9.31 -34.85
C LEU A 176 13.89 10.79 -34.68
N ASP A 177 12.76 11.13 -35.27
CA ASP A 177 12.16 12.45 -35.19
C ASP A 177 10.94 12.42 -34.25
N LEU A 178 10.85 13.45 -33.39
CA LEU A 178 9.72 13.69 -32.51
C LEU A 178 8.99 14.96 -32.96
N THR A 179 7.68 14.92 -32.91
CA THR A 179 6.84 16.11 -33.06
C THR A 179 6.18 16.45 -31.72
N LEU A 180 6.50 17.61 -31.19
CA LEU A 180 5.95 18.11 -29.92
C LEU A 180 4.67 18.91 -30.19
N SER A 181 3.68 18.82 -29.34
CA SER A 181 2.40 19.56 -29.49
C SER A 181 2.57 21.07 -29.42
N ALA A 182 3.67 21.56 -28.86
CA ALA A 182 4.00 22.99 -28.79
C ALA A 182 5.51 23.20 -28.84
N PRO A 183 5.97 24.40 -29.36
CA PRO A 183 7.40 24.67 -29.48
C PRO A 183 8.03 24.99 -28.12
N PHE A 184 9.18 24.38 -27.85
CA PHE A 184 10.09 24.83 -26.80
C PHE A 184 10.89 26.03 -27.30
N ALA A 185 11.16 26.97 -26.39
CA ALA A 185 11.89 28.21 -26.69
C ALA A 185 12.99 28.50 -25.66
N GLY A 186 13.98 29.30 -26.04
CA GLY A 186 15.14 29.60 -25.22
C GLY A 186 16.34 28.69 -25.52
N GLU A 187 17.44 28.95 -24.80
CA GLU A 187 18.68 28.25 -25.05
C GLU A 187 19.13 27.44 -23.87
N ASP A 188 19.30 26.63 -23.35
CA ASP A 188 19.97 25.86 -22.27
C ASP A 188 19.40 26.09 -20.84
N PRO A 189 18.34 25.36 -20.46
CA PRO A 189 17.55 24.45 -21.29
C PRO A 189 16.44 25.19 -22.03
N PRO A 190 16.00 24.70 -23.20
CA PRO A 190 14.77 25.20 -23.82
C PRO A 190 13.57 24.85 -22.92
N THR A 191 12.60 25.78 -22.82
CA THR A 191 11.42 25.65 -22.00
C THR A 191 10.12 25.87 -22.77
N LEU A 192 9.03 25.28 -22.24
CA LEU A 192 7.67 25.42 -22.72
C LEU A 192 6.75 25.79 -21.57
N ALA A 193 5.99 26.89 -21.69
CA ALA A 193 4.93 27.20 -20.73
C ALA A 193 3.57 26.78 -21.28
N VAL A 194 2.80 26.05 -20.47
CA VAL A 194 1.43 25.61 -20.74
C VAL A 194 0.54 26.00 -19.56
N GLY A 195 -0.32 26.99 -19.75
CA GLY A 195 -1.12 27.50 -18.63
C GLY A 195 -0.24 28.00 -17.49
N PRO A 196 -0.44 27.50 -16.28
CA PRO A 196 0.41 27.84 -15.11
C PRO A 196 1.72 27.04 -15.04
N HIS A 197 1.88 25.99 -15.83
CA HIS A 197 2.97 25.06 -15.71
C HIS A 197 4.09 25.33 -16.71
N THR A 198 5.30 24.96 -16.36
CA THR A 198 6.49 25.11 -17.21
C THR A 198 7.23 23.79 -17.30
N TYR A 199 7.67 23.45 -18.49
CA TYR A 199 8.46 22.26 -18.79
C TYR A 199 9.81 22.66 -19.36
N ALA A 200 10.85 21.91 -19.05
CA ALA A 200 12.17 22.00 -19.68
C ALA A 200 12.44 20.73 -20.48
N LEU A 201 13.27 20.83 -21.51
CA LEU A 201 13.75 19.70 -22.30
C LEU A 201 15.27 19.62 -22.20
N ALA A 202 15.77 18.49 -21.69
CA ALA A 202 17.17 18.16 -21.71
C ALA A 202 17.44 17.18 -22.88
N LEU A 203 18.40 17.52 -23.75
CA LEU A 203 18.75 16.71 -24.90
C LEU A 203 20.21 16.28 -24.83
N GLU A 204 20.46 14.99 -25.06
CA GLU A 204 21.79 14.43 -25.29
C GLU A 204 21.80 13.80 -26.68
N ASP A 205 22.79 14.15 -27.51
CA ASP A 205 22.89 13.71 -28.90
C ASP A 205 21.59 13.95 -29.71
N GLY A 206 21.06 15.17 -29.60
CA GLY A 206 19.84 15.59 -30.29
C GLY A 206 19.87 17.06 -30.74
N SER A 207 18.84 17.49 -31.47
CA SER A 207 18.63 18.87 -31.85
C SER A 207 17.15 19.26 -31.81
N LEU A 208 16.87 20.51 -31.54
CA LEU A 208 15.52 21.05 -31.42
C LEU A 208 15.35 22.24 -32.37
N ASP A 209 14.26 22.27 -33.16
CA ASP A 209 13.82 23.37 -33.97
C ASP A 209 12.31 23.62 -33.70
N GLY A 210 12.02 24.49 -32.74
CA GLY A 210 10.65 24.77 -32.30
C GLY A 210 9.94 23.56 -31.71
N ALA A 211 9.03 22.97 -32.44
CA ALA A 211 8.30 21.75 -32.07
C ALA A 211 8.85 20.45 -32.68
N ALA A 212 9.85 20.55 -33.57
CA ALA A 212 10.51 19.40 -34.15
C ALA A 212 11.78 19.08 -33.36
N CYS A 213 11.88 17.85 -32.87
CA CYS A 213 13.04 17.38 -32.11
C CYS A 213 13.62 16.14 -32.78
N HIS A 214 14.89 16.19 -33.13
CA HIS A 214 15.63 15.02 -33.63
C HIS A 214 16.49 14.43 -32.52
N VAL A 215 16.43 13.12 -32.31
CA VAL A 215 17.26 12.39 -31.35
C VAL A 215 18.07 11.35 -32.10
N ALA A 216 19.40 11.43 -32.01
CA ALA A 216 20.28 10.46 -32.66
C ALA A 216 20.15 9.08 -32.03
N SER A 217 20.61 8.03 -32.73
CA SER A 217 20.64 6.67 -32.16
C SER A 217 21.47 6.62 -30.87
N GLY A 218 20.88 6.16 -29.78
CA GLY A 218 21.46 6.13 -28.44
C GLY A 218 21.29 7.43 -27.65
N GLY A 219 20.89 8.52 -28.30
CA GLY A 219 20.63 9.82 -27.68
C GLY A 219 19.37 9.82 -26.81
N THR A 220 19.19 10.86 -26.01
CA THR A 220 18.06 11.00 -25.07
C THR A 220 17.35 12.34 -25.18
N ALA A 221 16.05 12.31 -24.94
CA ALA A 221 15.21 13.50 -24.73
C ALA A 221 14.46 13.33 -23.39
N THR A 222 14.82 14.15 -22.40
CA THR A 222 14.16 14.11 -21.06
C THR A 222 13.31 15.35 -20.88
N PHE A 223 12.01 15.15 -20.76
CA PHE A 223 11.00 16.19 -20.48
C PHE A 223 10.86 16.32 -18.97
N LEU A 224 11.10 17.49 -18.44
CA LEU A 224 11.10 17.78 -17.00
C LEU A 224 10.02 18.80 -16.68
N ALA A 225 9.13 18.51 -15.74
CA ALA A 225 8.21 19.46 -15.17
C ALA A 225 8.94 20.34 -14.13
N LEU A 226 8.78 21.67 -14.22
CA LEU A 226 9.42 22.60 -13.31
C LEU A 226 8.43 23.06 -12.23
N PRO A 227 8.80 23.05 -10.92
CA PRO A 227 8.02 23.72 -9.90
C PRO A 227 8.02 25.24 -10.14
N GLU A 228 7.03 25.95 -9.62
CA GLU A 228 6.94 27.38 -9.74
C GLU A 228 8.19 28.09 -9.19
N GLY A 229 8.80 28.96 -10.02
CA GLY A 229 9.97 29.76 -9.64
C GLY A 229 11.28 28.99 -9.52
N ALA A 230 11.34 27.72 -9.93
CA ALA A 230 12.55 26.93 -9.88
C ALA A 230 13.63 27.36 -10.88
N ASP A 231 14.90 27.08 -10.56
CA ASP A 231 16.04 27.24 -11.48
C ASP A 231 16.04 26.13 -12.52
N ALA A 232 15.53 26.45 -13.72
CA ALA A 232 15.43 25.51 -14.83
C ALA A 232 16.80 24.95 -15.25
N ALA A 233 17.86 25.78 -15.21
CA ALA A 233 19.20 25.35 -15.61
C ALA A 233 19.78 24.33 -14.63
N HIS A 234 19.59 24.55 -13.33
CA HIS A 234 19.99 23.57 -12.32
C HIS A 234 19.19 22.27 -12.45
N LEU A 235 17.86 22.35 -12.51
CA LEU A 235 17.00 21.17 -12.63
C LEU A 235 17.26 20.36 -13.91
N ALA A 236 17.62 20.99 -15.02
CA ALA A 236 17.99 20.29 -16.25
C ALA A 236 19.26 19.43 -16.07
N THR A 237 20.16 19.80 -15.16
CA THR A 237 21.34 18.95 -14.86
C THR A 237 20.97 17.68 -14.09
N LEU A 238 19.80 17.64 -13.47
CA LEU A 238 19.25 16.49 -12.74
C LEU A 238 18.31 15.63 -13.61
N ALA A 239 17.96 16.09 -14.82
CA ALA A 239 17.11 15.38 -15.76
C ALA A 239 17.86 14.27 -16.52
N VAL A 240 18.64 13.48 -15.80
CA VAL A 240 19.39 12.35 -16.34
C VAL A 240 18.47 11.12 -16.36
N PRO A 241 18.39 10.34 -17.46
CA PRO A 241 17.54 9.17 -17.55
C PRO A 241 17.77 8.19 -16.40
N LEU A 242 16.68 7.68 -15.81
CA LEU A 242 16.70 6.61 -14.84
C LEU A 242 17.00 5.26 -15.52
N GLU A 243 17.81 4.43 -14.87
CA GLU A 243 18.07 3.05 -15.25
C GLU A 243 17.27 2.06 -14.39
N SER A 244 17.07 2.38 -13.10
CA SER A 244 16.30 1.54 -12.18
C SER A 244 15.95 2.27 -10.90
N THR A 245 14.95 1.73 -10.17
CA THR A 245 14.71 2.02 -8.76
C THR A 245 14.86 0.74 -7.94
N ALA A 246 15.27 0.89 -6.67
CA ALA A 246 15.47 -0.24 -5.78
C ALA A 246 15.02 0.09 -4.36
N LEU A 247 14.45 -0.90 -3.69
CA LEU A 247 13.99 -0.80 -2.31
C LEU A 247 14.96 -1.46 -1.36
N THR A 248 15.28 -0.75 -0.26
CA THR A 248 15.83 -1.37 0.95
C THR A 248 14.95 -1.04 2.14
N ARG A 249 14.83 -2.01 3.06
CA ARG A 249 14.04 -1.85 4.29
C ARG A 249 14.88 -2.18 5.51
N SER A 250 14.56 -1.58 6.65
CA SER A 250 15.12 -1.94 7.94
C SER A 250 14.12 -1.76 9.05
N LEU A 251 14.25 -2.59 10.09
CA LEU A 251 13.44 -2.52 11.30
C LEU A 251 14.33 -2.25 12.50
N THR A 252 13.85 -1.37 13.40
CA THR A 252 14.38 -1.17 14.76
C THR A 252 13.29 -1.52 15.77
N GLU A 253 13.56 -1.35 17.06
CA GLU A 253 12.54 -1.51 18.11
C GLU A 253 11.38 -0.53 17.93
N ASP A 254 11.64 0.70 17.46
CA ASP A 254 10.66 1.78 17.42
C ASP A 254 10.16 2.13 16.01
N ALA A 255 10.88 1.76 14.96
CA ALA A 255 10.61 2.23 13.61
C ALA A 255 10.87 1.19 12.50
N ALA A 256 10.06 1.28 11.46
CA ALA A 256 10.27 0.68 10.16
C ALA A 256 10.75 1.75 9.18
N THR A 257 11.87 1.53 8.51
CA THR A 257 12.46 2.50 7.59
C THR A 257 12.48 1.94 6.17
N THR A 258 12.11 2.78 5.22
CA THR A 258 12.19 2.54 3.78
C THR A 258 13.22 3.46 3.15
N THR A 259 14.01 2.93 2.23
CA THR A 259 14.87 3.71 1.34
C THR A 259 14.63 3.26 -0.10
N LEU A 260 14.14 4.18 -0.95
CA LEU A 260 14.08 4.02 -2.39
C LEU A 260 15.31 4.67 -3.02
N THR A 261 16.10 3.91 -3.74
CA THR A 261 17.28 4.37 -4.48
C THR A 261 16.91 4.56 -5.94
N TYR A 262 17.23 5.72 -6.50
CA TYR A 262 17.01 6.08 -7.91
C TYR A 262 18.38 6.06 -8.62
N THR A 263 18.60 5.05 -9.44
CA THR A 263 19.85 4.90 -10.18
C THR A 263 19.73 5.56 -11.56
N THR A 264 20.52 6.60 -11.77
CA THR A 264 20.58 7.30 -13.07
C THR A 264 21.72 6.77 -13.94
N ALA A 265 21.66 7.03 -15.25
CA ALA A 265 22.80 6.85 -16.14
C ALA A 265 24.00 7.69 -15.65
N GLY A 266 25.04 7.02 -15.13
CA GLY A 266 26.18 7.71 -14.52
C GLY A 266 26.17 7.78 -12.99
N ASN A 267 25.16 7.24 -12.31
CA ASN A 267 25.04 7.13 -10.85
C ASN A 267 25.10 8.50 -10.11
N GLY A 268 24.67 9.56 -10.77
CA GLY A 268 24.54 10.90 -10.18
C GLY A 268 23.18 11.11 -9.50
N PRO A 269 23.00 12.23 -8.78
CA PRO A 269 21.71 12.59 -8.24
C PRO A 269 20.69 12.92 -9.33
N THR A 270 19.41 12.84 -8.96
CA THR A 270 18.27 13.31 -9.75
C THR A 270 17.33 14.15 -8.88
N ALA A 271 16.30 14.71 -9.47
CA ALA A 271 15.26 15.40 -8.73
C ALA A 271 14.19 14.37 -8.27
N ILE A 272 13.89 14.36 -6.97
CA ILE A 272 12.93 13.43 -6.37
C ILE A 272 11.90 14.23 -5.57
N ALA A 273 10.61 14.03 -5.86
CA ALA A 273 9.49 14.63 -5.13
C ALA A 273 9.04 13.68 -4.00
N ALA A 274 9.07 14.18 -2.78
CA ALA A 274 8.64 13.48 -1.58
C ALA A 274 7.17 13.75 -1.31
N MET A 275 6.38 12.71 -1.02
CA MET A 275 5.00 12.82 -0.55
C MET A 275 4.94 13.28 0.93
N PRO A 276 3.78 13.78 1.43
CA PRO A 276 3.65 14.25 2.82
C PRO A 276 4.11 13.24 3.88
N HIS A 277 3.77 11.96 3.75
CA HIS A 277 4.19 10.92 4.71
C HIS A 277 5.70 10.65 4.73
N HIS A 278 6.44 11.07 3.72
CA HIS A 278 7.91 11.01 3.72
C HIS A 278 8.54 12.03 4.69
N GLY A 279 7.74 12.97 5.23
CA GLY A 279 8.17 13.90 6.26
C GLY A 279 9.17 14.96 5.81
N ALA A 280 9.20 15.27 4.51
CA ALA A 280 10.05 16.32 3.98
C ALA A 280 9.52 17.71 4.37
N ASP A 281 10.37 18.57 4.95
CA ASP A 281 10.01 19.94 5.30
C ASP A 281 10.07 20.85 4.05
N PRO A 282 8.94 21.44 3.61
CA PRO A 282 8.92 22.31 2.43
C PRO A 282 9.68 23.63 2.65
N SER A 283 10.01 24.00 3.87
CA SER A 283 10.75 25.22 4.19
C SER A 283 12.26 25.02 4.34
N ALA A 284 12.77 23.81 4.14
CA ALA A 284 14.21 23.53 4.28
C ALA A 284 15.02 24.17 3.13
N ASP A 285 16.27 24.54 3.42
CA ASP A 285 17.15 25.25 2.49
C ASP A 285 17.56 24.43 1.25
N ASP A 286 17.39 23.12 1.27
CA ASP A 286 17.72 22.17 0.20
C ASP A 286 16.52 21.82 -0.72
N VAL A 287 15.38 22.48 -0.53
CA VAL A 287 14.18 22.29 -1.34
C VAL A 287 14.34 23.02 -2.67
N LEU A 288 14.16 22.28 -3.78
CA LEU A 288 14.22 22.81 -5.14
C LEU A 288 12.88 23.39 -5.61
N GLY A 289 11.80 23.10 -4.90
CA GLY A 289 10.45 23.56 -5.15
C GLY A 289 9.41 22.59 -4.64
N THR A 290 8.14 22.88 -4.90
CA THR A 290 7.01 22.05 -4.48
C THR A 290 6.01 21.89 -5.62
N TYR A 291 5.23 20.79 -5.57
CA TYR A 291 4.10 20.56 -6.46
C TYR A 291 2.84 20.28 -5.65
N PRO A 292 1.70 20.90 -5.97
CA PRO A 292 0.42 20.46 -5.44
C PRO A 292 0.06 19.09 -6.01
N SER A 293 -0.47 18.19 -5.18
CA SER A 293 -1.01 16.91 -5.62
C SER A 293 -2.31 16.62 -4.87
N VAL A 294 -3.08 15.63 -5.32
CA VAL A 294 -4.29 15.18 -4.60
C VAL A 294 -3.96 14.62 -3.22
N TYR A 295 -2.70 14.26 -2.95
CA TYR A 295 -2.23 13.72 -1.67
C TYR A 295 -1.64 14.80 -0.74
N GLY A 296 -1.59 16.05 -1.16
CA GLY A 296 -0.95 17.16 -0.47
C GLY A 296 0.22 17.74 -1.26
N THR A 297 0.95 18.62 -0.62
CA THR A 297 2.13 19.28 -1.21
C THR A 297 3.32 18.33 -1.27
N LEU A 298 3.81 18.06 -2.49
CA LEU A 298 5.04 17.30 -2.72
C LEU A 298 6.25 18.22 -2.62
N VAL A 299 7.35 17.73 -2.02
CA VAL A 299 8.60 18.48 -1.80
C VAL A 299 9.70 17.95 -2.69
N LEU A 300 10.20 18.76 -3.64
CA LEU A 300 11.25 18.37 -4.59
C LEU A 300 12.64 18.61 -4.00
N ARG A 301 13.51 17.60 -4.10
CA ARG A 301 14.91 17.68 -3.68
C ARG A 301 15.86 17.03 -4.69
N GLU A 302 17.12 17.43 -4.67
CA GLU A 302 18.21 16.74 -5.34
C GLU A 302 18.70 15.60 -4.45
N ALA A 303 18.60 14.36 -4.95
CA ALA A 303 19.01 13.17 -4.19
C ALA A 303 19.29 11.98 -5.12
N THR A 304 19.95 10.96 -4.58
CA THR A 304 20.05 9.61 -5.18
C THR A 304 19.08 8.64 -4.54
N GLU A 305 18.51 9.01 -3.39
CA GLU A 305 17.62 8.15 -2.61
C GLU A 305 16.59 8.98 -1.83
N LEU A 306 15.45 8.39 -1.55
CA LEU A 306 14.41 8.90 -0.70
C LEU A 306 14.27 7.94 0.50
N THR A 307 14.44 8.47 1.72
CA THR A 307 14.37 7.67 2.96
C THR A 307 13.37 8.26 3.92
N TRP A 308 12.49 7.41 4.46
CA TRP A 308 11.52 7.78 5.49
C TRP A 308 11.26 6.63 6.46
N SER A 309 10.63 6.93 7.59
CA SER A 309 10.33 5.94 8.63
C SER A 309 8.89 6.06 9.11
N ALA A 310 8.29 4.92 9.41
CA ALA A 310 7.00 4.78 10.08
C ALA A 310 7.21 4.25 11.51
N PRO A 311 6.38 4.64 12.50
CA PRO A 311 6.38 4.00 13.80
C PRO A 311 6.12 2.49 13.66
N ARG A 312 6.97 1.67 14.29
CA ARG A 312 6.77 0.21 14.29
C ARG A 312 5.44 -0.15 14.93
N ARG A 313 4.73 -1.10 14.33
CA ARG A 313 3.45 -1.63 14.81
C ARG A 313 3.57 -3.13 15.00
N GLU A 314 2.88 -3.64 16.01
CA GLU A 314 2.92 -5.06 16.36
C GLU A 314 1.53 -5.68 16.26
N ALA A 315 1.43 -6.76 15.50
CA ALA A 315 0.20 -7.52 15.41
C ALA A 315 -0.10 -8.27 16.72
N ARG A 316 -1.36 -8.27 17.10
CA ARG A 316 -1.90 -8.99 18.25
C ARG A 316 -3.04 -9.88 17.82
N ALA A 317 -2.98 -11.15 18.20
CA ALA A 317 -3.96 -12.17 17.80
C ALA A 317 -5.33 -11.97 18.46
N ALA A 318 -5.37 -11.48 19.70
CA ALA A 318 -6.59 -11.37 20.49
C ALA A 318 -6.54 -10.16 21.43
N LEU A 319 -7.70 -9.74 21.91
CA LEU A 319 -7.85 -8.80 23.02
C LEU A 319 -7.30 -9.42 24.30
N ASP A 320 -6.68 -8.63 25.17
CA ASP A 320 -6.26 -9.05 26.50
C ASP A 320 -7.39 -8.77 27.50
N LEU A 321 -8.07 -9.82 27.93
CA LEU A 321 -9.16 -9.76 28.90
C LEU A 321 -8.69 -9.95 30.35
N SER A 322 -7.38 -9.97 30.62
CA SER A 322 -6.84 -10.22 31.96
C SER A 322 -7.24 -9.14 32.99
N GLY A 323 -7.44 -7.92 32.53
CA GLY A 323 -7.84 -6.75 33.33
C GLY A 323 -9.32 -6.70 33.72
N LEU A 324 -10.19 -7.55 33.16
CA LEU A 324 -11.63 -7.51 33.44
C LEU A 324 -11.97 -8.00 34.85
N ASP A 325 -12.95 -7.37 35.48
CA ASP A 325 -13.52 -7.85 36.73
C ASP A 325 -14.46 -9.06 36.55
N ASP A 326 -14.90 -9.66 37.66
CA ASP A 326 -15.75 -10.87 37.62
C ASP A 326 -17.10 -10.60 36.95
N ALA A 327 -17.71 -9.41 37.12
CA ALA A 327 -19.00 -9.07 36.54
C ALA A 327 -18.90 -8.89 35.01
N GLN A 328 -17.84 -8.26 34.53
CA GLN A 328 -17.56 -8.11 33.10
C GLN A 328 -17.28 -9.47 32.44
N ARG A 329 -16.53 -10.34 33.09
CA ARG A 329 -16.29 -11.71 32.62
C ARG A 329 -17.57 -12.53 32.55
N GLU A 330 -18.46 -12.43 33.56
CA GLU A 330 -19.75 -13.10 33.57
C GLU A 330 -20.67 -12.57 32.45
N GLU A 331 -20.70 -11.24 32.24
CA GLU A 331 -21.43 -10.60 31.13
C GLU A 331 -20.96 -11.12 29.77
N LEU A 332 -19.65 -11.13 29.53
CA LEU A 332 -19.07 -11.65 28.28
C LEU A 332 -19.32 -13.15 28.10
N ALA A 333 -19.16 -13.96 29.13
CA ALA A 333 -19.44 -15.40 29.05
C ALA A 333 -20.90 -15.68 28.69
N ALA A 334 -21.84 -14.90 29.26
CA ALA A 334 -23.25 -15.00 28.93
C ALA A 334 -23.53 -14.57 27.48
N GLN A 335 -22.86 -13.50 26.99
CA GLN A 335 -23.04 -13.04 25.62
C GLN A 335 -22.45 -14.04 24.60
N VAL A 336 -21.28 -14.61 24.87
CA VAL A 336 -20.68 -15.69 24.05
C VAL A 336 -21.63 -16.88 23.90
N ALA A 337 -22.33 -17.24 24.98
CA ALA A 337 -23.31 -18.33 24.95
C ALA A 337 -24.56 -18.01 24.08
N LEU A 338 -24.83 -16.74 23.81
CA LEU A 338 -25.87 -16.30 22.88
C LEU A 338 -25.34 -16.21 21.43
N ASP A 339 -24.14 -15.67 21.25
CA ASP A 339 -23.58 -15.43 19.92
C ASP A 339 -23.22 -16.72 19.19
N VAL A 340 -22.57 -17.69 19.86
CA VAL A 340 -22.09 -18.92 19.21
C VAL A 340 -23.20 -19.70 18.50
N PRO A 341 -24.38 -19.97 19.09
CA PRO A 341 -25.46 -20.65 18.37
C PRO A 341 -26.17 -19.79 17.31
N ALA A 342 -25.96 -18.47 17.31
CA ALA A 342 -26.53 -17.55 16.34
C ALA A 342 -25.65 -17.38 15.07
N LEU A 343 -24.42 -17.89 15.06
CA LEU A 343 -23.52 -17.78 13.92
C LEU A 343 -24.08 -18.47 12.68
N LEU A 344 -24.11 -17.74 11.55
CA LEU A 344 -24.57 -18.24 10.25
C LEU A 344 -23.52 -19.19 9.62
N ASP A 345 -23.95 -20.00 8.64
CA ASP A 345 -23.05 -20.82 7.85
C ASP A 345 -22.02 -19.94 7.09
N TYR A 346 -20.81 -20.48 6.89
CA TYR A 346 -19.76 -19.76 6.18
C TYR A 346 -20.09 -19.58 4.71
N PRO A 347 -19.99 -18.36 4.18
CA PRO A 347 -20.03 -18.11 2.74
C PRO A 347 -18.88 -18.82 1.99
N ALA A 348 -19.11 -19.10 0.73
CA ALA A 348 -18.17 -19.88 -0.09
C ALA A 348 -17.14 -19.02 -0.84
N ASP A 349 -17.38 -17.72 -0.92
CA ASP A 349 -16.44 -16.76 -1.52
C ASP A 349 -15.33 -16.37 -0.55
N THR A 350 -14.25 -15.83 -1.10
CA THR A 350 -13.04 -15.53 -0.33
C THR A 350 -13.19 -14.31 0.58
N TYR A 351 -14.07 -13.35 0.26
CA TYR A 351 -14.27 -12.18 1.12
C TYR A 351 -15.10 -12.52 2.35
N PHE A 352 -16.38 -12.85 2.16
CA PHE A 352 -17.28 -13.13 3.28
C PHE A 352 -16.89 -14.40 4.04
N GLY A 353 -16.34 -15.41 3.34
CA GLY A 353 -15.80 -16.61 3.97
C GLY A 353 -14.59 -16.34 4.86
N GLY A 354 -13.65 -15.50 4.39
CA GLY A 354 -12.50 -15.03 5.16
C GLY A 354 -12.90 -14.15 6.34
N LYS A 355 -13.78 -13.17 6.10
CA LYS A 355 -14.34 -12.28 7.13
C LYS A 355 -15.01 -13.06 8.27
N ALA A 356 -15.81 -14.08 7.93
CA ALA A 356 -16.46 -14.95 8.92
C ALA A 356 -15.44 -15.80 9.70
N LEU A 357 -14.37 -16.33 9.06
CA LEU A 357 -13.29 -17.04 9.75
C LEU A 357 -12.56 -16.13 10.74
N HIS A 358 -12.24 -14.90 10.33
CA HIS A 358 -11.60 -13.90 11.19
C HIS A 358 -12.48 -13.59 12.41
N ARG A 359 -13.77 -13.27 12.20
CA ARG A 359 -14.75 -13.02 13.26
C ARG A 359 -14.81 -14.18 14.25
N ASP A 360 -14.95 -15.42 13.75
CA ASP A 360 -15.14 -16.60 14.58
C ASP A 360 -13.84 -16.94 15.34
N ALA A 361 -12.65 -16.67 14.78
CA ALA A 361 -11.36 -16.80 15.47
C ALA A 361 -11.25 -15.79 16.64
N GLN A 362 -11.68 -14.53 16.44
CA GLN A 362 -11.73 -13.53 17.53
C GLN A 362 -12.73 -13.92 18.63
N LEU A 363 -13.91 -14.41 18.26
CA LEU A 363 -14.90 -14.88 19.22
C LEU A 363 -14.41 -16.09 20.02
N LEU A 364 -13.66 -17.01 19.38
CA LEU A 364 -13.05 -18.15 20.06
C LEU A 364 -12.05 -17.69 21.13
N ALA A 365 -11.18 -16.74 20.78
CA ALA A 365 -10.21 -16.18 21.72
C ALA A 365 -10.88 -15.54 22.96
N ILE A 366 -12.04 -14.90 22.79
CA ILE A 366 -12.84 -14.36 23.89
C ILE A 366 -13.43 -15.51 24.72
N ALA A 367 -14.09 -16.48 24.06
CA ALA A 367 -14.75 -17.60 24.73
C ALA A 367 -13.81 -18.37 25.64
N GLU A 368 -12.57 -18.57 25.21
CA GLU A 368 -11.52 -19.25 25.99
C GLU A 368 -11.06 -18.42 27.18
N GLN A 369 -10.81 -17.11 27.00
CA GLN A 369 -10.35 -16.23 28.06
C GLN A 369 -11.40 -15.99 29.15
N VAL A 370 -12.71 -16.01 28.81
CA VAL A 370 -13.78 -15.89 29.81
C VAL A 370 -14.22 -17.24 30.41
N GLY A 371 -13.61 -18.37 29.98
CA GLY A 371 -13.90 -19.69 30.49
C GLY A 371 -15.26 -20.26 30.06
N ALA A 372 -15.79 -19.86 28.91
CA ALA A 372 -17.02 -20.39 28.34
C ALA A 372 -16.80 -21.75 27.66
N GLU A 373 -16.45 -22.81 28.44
CA GLU A 373 -15.94 -24.09 27.95
C GLU A 373 -16.81 -24.75 26.86
N GLY A 374 -18.14 -24.78 27.02
CA GLY A 374 -19.05 -25.41 26.05
C GLY A 374 -19.08 -24.66 24.72
N PRO A 375 -19.40 -23.35 24.70
CA PRO A 375 -19.32 -22.51 23.51
C PRO A 375 -17.94 -22.51 22.86
N ALA A 376 -16.84 -22.42 23.63
CA ALA A 376 -15.47 -22.44 23.11
C ALA A 376 -15.15 -23.75 22.37
N ALA A 377 -15.53 -24.91 22.93
CA ALA A 377 -15.32 -26.21 22.29
C ALA A 377 -16.10 -26.34 20.96
N ALA A 378 -17.37 -25.93 20.95
CA ALA A 378 -18.21 -25.96 19.74
C ALA A 378 -17.66 -25.02 18.65
N LEU A 379 -17.23 -23.82 19.05
CA LEU A 379 -16.69 -22.82 18.13
C LEU A 379 -15.32 -23.25 17.58
N ARG A 380 -14.45 -23.83 18.40
CA ARG A 380 -13.15 -24.38 17.97
C ARG A 380 -13.34 -25.46 16.91
N GLU A 381 -14.25 -26.42 17.14
CA GLU A 381 -14.57 -27.45 16.15
C GLU A 381 -15.06 -26.84 14.83
N ARG A 382 -15.98 -25.87 14.90
CA ARG A 382 -16.54 -25.17 13.77
C ARG A 382 -15.46 -24.44 12.94
N VAL A 383 -14.64 -23.62 13.59
CA VAL A 383 -13.61 -22.79 12.93
C VAL A 383 -12.54 -23.65 12.31
N LEU A 384 -12.01 -24.64 13.04
CA LEU A 384 -10.97 -25.54 12.53
C LEU A 384 -11.48 -26.40 11.36
N THR A 385 -12.73 -26.88 11.44
CA THR A 385 -13.34 -27.61 10.31
C THR A 385 -13.40 -26.76 9.07
N GLN A 386 -13.79 -25.49 9.19
CA GLN A 386 -13.90 -24.58 8.05
C GLN A 386 -12.52 -24.16 7.53
N LEU A 387 -11.56 -23.85 8.42
CA LEU A 387 -10.18 -23.53 8.03
C LEU A 387 -9.55 -24.69 7.25
N ARG A 388 -9.64 -25.92 7.76
CA ARG A 388 -9.15 -27.12 7.08
C ARG A 388 -9.81 -27.35 5.73
N ARG A 389 -11.11 -27.03 5.61
CA ARG A 389 -11.82 -27.10 4.33
C ARG A 389 -11.21 -26.14 3.30
N TRP A 390 -10.90 -24.90 3.68
CA TRP A 390 -10.28 -23.92 2.80
C TRP A 390 -8.83 -24.26 2.44
N THR A 391 -8.10 -24.90 3.36
CA THR A 391 -6.67 -25.20 3.24
C THR A 391 -6.36 -26.62 2.77
N GLU A 392 -7.38 -27.38 2.35
CA GLU A 392 -7.19 -28.72 1.79
C GLU A 392 -6.46 -28.62 0.43
N VAL A 393 -5.24 -29.14 0.40
CA VAL A 393 -4.41 -29.17 -0.81
C VAL A 393 -5.07 -30.01 -1.88
N GLY A 394 -5.17 -29.48 -3.10
CA GLY A 394 -5.79 -30.20 -4.21
C GLY A 394 -7.32 -30.04 -4.31
N ALA A 395 -7.97 -29.42 -3.34
CA ALA A 395 -9.42 -29.29 -3.29
C ALA A 395 -10.04 -28.67 -4.57
N ALA A 396 -9.37 -27.71 -5.20
CA ALA A 396 -9.83 -27.06 -6.43
C ALA A 396 -9.87 -28.02 -7.67
N ALA A 397 -9.28 -29.20 -7.58
CA ALA A 397 -9.43 -30.24 -8.59
C ALA A 397 -10.72 -31.08 -8.42
N GLU A 398 -11.37 -30.99 -7.23
CA GLU A 398 -12.50 -31.82 -6.85
C GLU A 398 -13.79 -31.02 -6.61
N ARG A 399 -13.67 -29.71 -6.30
CA ARG A 399 -14.80 -28.82 -6.00
C ARG A 399 -14.48 -27.39 -6.45
N ASP A 400 -15.51 -26.58 -6.61
CA ASP A 400 -15.48 -25.19 -7.08
C ASP A 400 -15.83 -24.16 -5.98
N ALA A 401 -15.79 -24.57 -4.71
CA ALA A 401 -16.08 -23.72 -3.55
C ALA A 401 -15.20 -24.07 -2.37
N PHE A 402 -14.90 -23.09 -1.50
CA PHE A 402 -14.04 -23.24 -0.33
C PHE A 402 -12.66 -23.82 -0.67
N CYS A 403 -12.03 -23.30 -1.71
CA CYS A 403 -10.72 -23.75 -2.16
C CYS A 403 -10.03 -22.67 -3.00
N PHE A 404 -8.72 -22.84 -3.18
CA PHE A 404 -7.85 -21.96 -3.96
C PHE A 404 -7.17 -22.73 -5.09
N ALA A 405 -6.91 -22.02 -6.20
CA ALA A 405 -6.16 -22.50 -7.34
C ALA A 405 -5.11 -21.48 -7.77
N TYR A 406 -4.05 -21.95 -8.43
CA TYR A 406 -3.05 -21.08 -9.01
C TYR A 406 -3.37 -20.76 -10.47
N ASP A 407 -3.53 -19.47 -10.78
CA ASP A 407 -3.66 -18.96 -12.14
C ASP A 407 -2.29 -18.84 -12.79
N ARG A 408 -1.98 -19.80 -13.69
CA ARG A 408 -0.70 -19.83 -14.41
C ARG A 408 -0.60 -18.77 -15.50
N THR A 409 -1.73 -18.22 -15.96
CA THR A 409 -1.77 -17.20 -17.01
C THR A 409 -1.47 -15.83 -16.42
N ASN A 410 -2.18 -15.48 -15.35
CA ASN A 410 -2.08 -14.17 -14.71
C ASN A 410 -1.14 -14.15 -13.50
N ARG A 411 -0.57 -15.31 -13.14
CA ARG A 411 0.44 -15.47 -12.09
C ARG A 411 -0.03 -15.05 -10.71
N GLY A 412 -1.01 -15.78 -10.16
CA GLY A 412 -1.49 -15.55 -8.82
C GLY A 412 -2.45 -16.60 -8.29
N VAL A 413 -2.80 -16.52 -7.03
CA VAL A 413 -3.73 -17.42 -6.35
C VAL A 413 -5.13 -16.86 -6.44
N VAL A 414 -6.12 -17.70 -6.76
CA VAL A 414 -7.53 -17.28 -6.91
C VAL A 414 -8.44 -18.26 -6.17
N GLY A 415 -9.42 -17.74 -5.45
CA GLY A 415 -10.52 -18.54 -4.92
C GLY A 415 -11.55 -18.87 -6.01
N LEU A 416 -12.05 -20.10 -6.05
CA LEU A 416 -12.92 -20.55 -7.13
C LEU A 416 -14.35 -20.00 -7.06
N THR A 417 -14.78 -19.46 -5.92
CA THR A 417 -16.03 -18.69 -5.81
C THR A 417 -15.64 -17.23 -5.65
N PRO A 418 -15.70 -16.42 -6.73
CA PRO A 418 -15.25 -15.04 -6.69
C PRO A 418 -16.25 -14.11 -6.01
N SER A 419 -15.76 -13.01 -5.46
CA SER A 419 -16.51 -11.85 -5.00
C SER A 419 -15.70 -10.58 -5.26
N PHE A 420 -16.36 -9.47 -5.54
CA PHE A 420 -15.74 -8.16 -5.79
C PHE A 420 -14.67 -8.13 -6.88
N GLY A 421 -14.69 -9.10 -7.83
CA GLY A 421 -13.70 -9.20 -8.91
C GLY A 421 -12.36 -9.81 -8.47
N SER A 422 -12.37 -10.66 -7.43
CA SER A 422 -11.15 -11.33 -6.96
C SER A 422 -10.55 -12.29 -7.99
N GLU A 423 -11.33 -12.78 -8.96
CA GLU A 423 -10.84 -13.52 -10.14
C GLU A 423 -10.02 -12.65 -11.11
N GLU A 424 -10.18 -11.32 -11.02
CA GLU A 424 -9.41 -10.31 -11.74
C GLU A 424 -8.33 -9.66 -10.86
N PHE A 425 -8.02 -10.27 -9.73
CA PHE A 425 -7.03 -9.82 -8.73
C PHE A 425 -7.42 -8.57 -7.95
N ASN A 426 -8.70 -8.17 -7.96
CA ASN A 426 -9.15 -7.11 -7.08
C ASN A 426 -9.13 -7.58 -5.61
N ASP A 427 -8.72 -6.71 -4.72
CA ASP A 427 -8.87 -6.84 -3.26
C ASP A 427 -8.18 -8.05 -2.60
N HIS A 428 -7.19 -8.68 -3.26
CA HIS A 428 -6.55 -9.89 -2.75
C HIS A 428 -6.02 -9.75 -1.33
N HIS A 429 -5.43 -8.60 -0.98
CA HIS A 429 -4.93 -8.37 0.39
C HIS A 429 -6.05 -8.25 1.42
N PHE A 430 -7.23 -7.71 1.06
CA PHE A 430 -8.40 -7.72 1.95
C PHE A 430 -8.88 -9.15 2.20
N HIS A 431 -9.10 -9.91 1.13
CA HIS A 431 -9.59 -11.29 1.19
C HIS A 431 -8.62 -12.21 1.92
N TYR A 432 -7.35 -12.24 1.50
CA TYR A 432 -6.37 -13.16 2.06
C TYR A 432 -5.87 -12.73 3.43
N GLY A 433 -5.92 -11.44 3.72
CA GLY A 433 -5.65 -10.88 5.04
C GLY A 433 -6.50 -11.51 6.14
N TYR A 434 -7.78 -11.73 5.88
CA TYR A 434 -8.68 -12.41 6.81
C TYR A 434 -8.26 -13.87 7.09
N PHE A 435 -7.87 -14.61 6.04
CA PHE A 435 -7.37 -15.98 6.20
C PHE A 435 -6.05 -16.02 6.97
N LEU A 436 -5.11 -15.14 6.63
CA LEU A 436 -3.81 -15.03 7.31
C LEU A 436 -4.00 -14.70 8.80
N TYR A 437 -4.89 -13.77 9.12
CA TYR A 437 -5.17 -13.40 10.51
C TYR A 437 -5.80 -14.54 11.28
N ALA A 438 -6.83 -15.19 10.73
CA ALA A 438 -7.48 -16.34 11.35
C ALA A 438 -6.50 -17.52 11.54
N ALA A 439 -5.72 -17.85 10.52
CA ALA A 439 -4.71 -18.90 10.56
C ALA A 439 -3.62 -18.60 11.61
N GLY A 440 -3.06 -17.38 11.61
CA GLY A 440 -2.06 -16.97 12.59
C GLY A 440 -2.57 -16.97 14.02
N THR A 441 -3.83 -16.58 14.25
CA THR A 441 -4.47 -16.61 15.56
C THR A 441 -4.70 -18.05 16.05
N LEU A 442 -5.23 -18.92 15.19
CA LEU A 442 -5.58 -20.30 15.57
C LEU A 442 -4.37 -21.21 15.72
N ALA A 443 -3.30 -20.94 14.96
CA ALA A 443 -2.07 -21.74 14.98
C ALA A 443 -0.98 -21.18 15.92
N ALA A 444 -1.24 -20.09 16.65
CA ALA A 444 -0.24 -19.42 17.49
C ALA A 444 0.47 -20.36 18.48
N ASP A 445 -0.27 -21.27 19.10
CA ASP A 445 0.22 -22.26 20.06
C ASP A 445 0.06 -23.72 19.54
N ASP A 446 -0.21 -23.88 18.24
CA ASP A 446 -0.44 -25.20 17.61
C ASP A 446 0.45 -25.36 16.36
N PRO A 447 1.72 -25.76 16.54
CA PRO A 447 2.64 -25.95 15.41
C PRO A 447 2.24 -27.11 14.48
N GLU A 448 1.42 -28.07 14.94
CA GLU A 448 0.92 -29.15 14.09
C GLU A 448 -0.14 -28.60 13.13
N LEU A 449 -1.04 -27.77 13.61
CA LEU A 449 -2.00 -27.05 12.77
C LEU A 449 -1.27 -26.12 11.79
N ALA A 450 -0.28 -25.34 12.27
CA ALA A 450 0.50 -24.46 11.40
C ALA A 450 1.10 -25.21 10.22
N GLU A 451 1.70 -26.38 10.45
CA GLU A 451 2.29 -27.20 9.39
C GLU A 451 1.22 -27.84 8.47
N GLU A 452 0.07 -28.24 9.03
CA GLU A 452 -1.05 -28.82 8.28
C GLU A 452 -1.60 -27.85 7.23
N ILE A 453 -1.80 -26.57 7.60
CA ILE A 453 -2.44 -25.55 6.74
C ILE A 453 -1.44 -24.74 5.90
N ALA A 454 -0.15 -24.83 6.19
CA ALA A 454 0.91 -24.06 5.56
C ALA A 454 0.88 -24.07 4.01
N PRO A 455 0.67 -25.23 3.33
CA PRO A 455 0.76 -25.24 1.87
C PRO A 455 -0.18 -24.25 1.17
N VAL A 456 -1.33 -23.95 1.76
CA VAL A 456 -2.29 -22.99 1.19
C VAL A 456 -2.08 -21.60 1.79
N ILE A 457 -1.91 -21.47 3.09
CA ILE A 457 -1.74 -20.17 3.74
C ILE A 457 -0.43 -19.49 3.32
N ASP A 458 0.67 -20.24 3.16
CA ASP A 458 1.93 -19.72 2.60
C ASP A 458 1.75 -19.25 1.15
N ALA A 459 0.89 -19.92 0.36
CA ALA A 459 0.58 -19.49 -1.00
C ALA A 459 -0.21 -18.17 -1.02
N LEU A 460 -1.18 -17.98 -0.10
CA LEU A 460 -1.90 -16.70 0.05
C LEU A 460 -0.95 -15.58 0.51
N ALA A 461 -0.06 -15.86 1.45
CA ALA A 461 0.96 -14.93 1.91
C ALA A 461 1.91 -14.50 0.78
N ALA A 462 2.39 -15.46 -0.01
CA ALA A 462 3.26 -15.21 -1.15
C ALA A 462 2.55 -14.40 -2.25
N ASP A 463 1.27 -14.68 -2.52
CA ASP A 463 0.50 -13.96 -3.54
C ASP A 463 0.47 -12.45 -3.31
N ILE A 464 0.25 -12.00 -2.07
CA ILE A 464 0.13 -10.58 -1.74
C ILE A 464 1.45 -9.90 -1.36
N ALA A 465 2.45 -10.65 -0.86
CA ALA A 465 3.61 -10.06 -0.19
C ALA A 465 4.98 -10.60 -0.63
N SER A 466 5.06 -11.56 -1.56
CA SER A 466 6.36 -12.12 -1.96
C SER A 466 7.33 -11.04 -2.40
N ASP A 467 8.53 -11.01 -1.79
CA ASP A 467 9.65 -10.15 -2.17
C ASP A 467 10.72 -10.89 -3.00
N ALA A 468 10.45 -12.14 -3.36
CA ALA A 468 11.29 -12.92 -4.25
C ALA A 468 11.04 -12.58 -5.73
N ALA A 469 12.11 -12.39 -6.49
CA ALA A 469 12.03 -12.26 -7.94
C ALA A 469 11.88 -13.65 -8.58
N THR A 470 10.67 -13.99 -9.02
CA THR A 470 10.31 -15.24 -9.69
C THR A 470 9.49 -14.97 -10.94
N ASP A 471 9.27 -15.99 -11.76
CA ASP A 471 8.31 -15.95 -12.86
C ASP A 471 6.90 -16.45 -12.44
N MET A 472 6.73 -16.80 -11.16
CA MET A 472 5.48 -17.29 -10.62
C MET A 472 4.58 -16.17 -10.07
N LEU A 473 5.13 -15.14 -9.45
CA LEU A 473 4.38 -14.04 -8.82
C LEU A 473 5.08 -12.70 -9.04
N PRO A 474 4.36 -11.59 -9.15
CA PRO A 474 4.98 -10.26 -9.08
C PRO A 474 5.51 -9.98 -7.68
N VAL A 475 6.64 -9.28 -7.60
CA VAL A 475 7.22 -8.86 -6.33
C VAL A 475 6.28 -7.87 -5.63
N ARG A 476 5.92 -8.14 -4.37
CA ARG A 476 5.00 -7.30 -3.55
C ARG A 476 3.77 -6.82 -4.33
N ARG A 477 3.05 -7.78 -4.93
CA ARG A 477 1.92 -7.54 -5.84
C ARG A 477 1.13 -6.27 -5.55
N VAL A 478 0.63 -6.11 -4.33
CA VAL A 478 -0.33 -5.07 -3.98
C VAL A 478 0.31 -3.83 -3.36
N PHE A 479 1.48 -3.96 -2.72
CA PHE A 479 2.06 -2.88 -1.93
C PHE A 479 2.97 -1.98 -2.78
N ASP A 480 2.69 -0.69 -2.71
CA ASP A 480 3.45 0.38 -3.33
C ASP A 480 4.38 1.03 -2.31
N ALA A 481 5.68 0.86 -2.52
CA ALA A 481 6.65 1.35 -1.56
C ALA A 481 6.71 2.88 -1.51
N TYR A 482 6.58 3.59 -2.66
CA TYR A 482 6.60 5.05 -2.71
C TYR A 482 5.34 5.65 -2.05
N ALA A 483 4.16 5.10 -2.33
CA ALA A 483 2.91 5.55 -1.71
C ALA A 483 2.75 5.07 -0.26
N SER A 484 3.52 4.06 0.19
CA SER A 484 3.41 3.39 1.51
C SER A 484 2.05 2.76 1.78
N HIS A 485 1.30 2.41 0.73
CA HIS A 485 0.02 1.72 0.84
C HIS A 485 -0.21 0.76 -0.32
N SER A 486 -1.23 -0.06 -0.18
CA SER A 486 -1.60 -1.06 -1.17
C SER A 486 -2.58 -0.51 -2.22
N TRP A 487 -2.61 -1.14 -3.40
CA TRP A 487 -3.58 -0.89 -4.46
C TRP A 487 -4.54 -2.06 -4.60
N ALA A 488 -5.84 -1.76 -4.72
CA ALA A 488 -6.91 -2.75 -4.69
C ALA A 488 -7.24 -3.34 -6.06
N SER A 489 -7.22 -2.54 -7.15
CA SER A 489 -7.62 -3.06 -8.47
C SER A 489 -6.50 -3.84 -9.14
N GLY A 490 -6.81 -5.05 -9.61
CA GLY A 490 -5.87 -5.89 -10.34
C GLY A 490 -5.37 -5.26 -11.63
N THR A 491 -6.29 -4.76 -12.46
CA THR A 491 -5.96 -4.25 -13.80
C THR A 491 -5.97 -2.73 -13.92
N SER A 492 -6.48 -2.01 -12.92
CA SER A 492 -6.58 -0.54 -12.92
C SER A 492 -7.28 0.03 -14.18
N PRO A 493 -8.55 -0.31 -14.46
CA PRO A 493 -9.25 0.11 -15.67
C PRO A 493 -9.83 1.53 -15.55
N PHE A 494 -9.18 2.41 -14.80
CA PHE A 494 -9.68 3.74 -14.43
C PHE A 494 -8.75 4.84 -14.94
N ALA A 495 -9.33 5.89 -15.53
CA ALA A 495 -8.58 7.07 -15.95
C ALA A 495 -7.95 7.85 -14.77
N ASP A 496 -8.47 7.65 -13.57
CA ASP A 496 -7.97 8.25 -12.33
C ASP A 496 -6.80 7.46 -11.70
N GLY A 497 -6.34 6.37 -12.34
CA GLY A 497 -5.30 5.47 -11.84
C GLY A 497 -5.84 4.33 -10.98
N ASN A 498 -4.95 3.51 -10.40
CA ASN A 498 -5.35 2.44 -9.47
C ASN A 498 -5.98 3.03 -8.21
N ASN A 499 -6.73 2.22 -7.47
CA ASN A 499 -7.49 2.68 -6.31
C ASN A 499 -7.21 1.87 -5.05
N GLN A 500 -7.55 2.46 -3.91
CA GLN A 500 -7.60 1.83 -2.59
C GLN A 500 -8.74 2.45 -1.79
N GLU A 501 -9.56 1.61 -1.15
CA GLU A 501 -10.67 2.07 -0.32
C GLU A 501 -10.43 1.73 1.17
N SER A 502 -10.46 0.45 1.53
CA SER A 502 -10.41 -0.04 2.91
C SER A 502 -8.98 -0.07 3.48
N SER A 503 -8.52 1.06 4.00
CA SER A 503 -7.21 1.13 4.65
C SER A 503 -7.09 0.23 5.88
N SER A 504 -8.19 -0.03 6.59
CA SER A 504 -8.22 -0.92 7.76
C SER A 504 -8.13 -2.40 7.41
N GLU A 505 -8.72 -2.84 6.29
CA GLU A 505 -8.55 -4.22 5.81
C GLU A 505 -7.12 -4.43 5.29
N ALA A 506 -6.50 -3.42 4.68
CA ALA A 506 -5.10 -3.47 4.28
C ALA A 506 -4.16 -3.63 5.50
N THR A 507 -4.34 -2.83 6.55
CA THR A 507 -3.55 -2.99 7.79
C THR A 507 -3.82 -4.34 8.47
N THR A 508 -5.06 -4.85 8.40
CA THR A 508 -5.43 -6.17 8.91
C THR A 508 -4.71 -7.29 8.14
N ALA A 509 -4.52 -7.13 6.82
CA ALA A 509 -3.76 -8.09 6.02
C ALA A 509 -2.31 -8.25 6.51
N TRP A 510 -1.64 -7.14 6.75
CA TRP A 510 -0.24 -7.15 7.22
C TRP A 510 -0.12 -7.60 8.67
N ALA A 511 -1.10 -7.28 9.51
CA ALA A 511 -1.19 -7.85 10.86
C ALA A 511 -1.38 -9.37 10.81
N GLY A 512 -2.28 -9.86 9.95
CA GLY A 512 -2.49 -11.29 9.71
C GLY A 512 -1.21 -11.99 9.22
N LEU A 513 -0.50 -11.37 8.29
CA LEU A 513 0.78 -11.88 7.79
C LEU A 513 1.82 -11.99 8.90
N GLN A 514 1.91 -11.00 9.80
CA GLN A 514 2.83 -11.03 10.94
C GLN A 514 2.47 -12.13 11.94
N LEU A 515 1.17 -12.33 12.23
CA LEU A 515 0.71 -13.42 13.10
C LEU A 515 1.01 -14.77 12.48
N TRP A 516 0.77 -14.94 11.18
CA TRP A 516 1.10 -16.16 10.46
C TRP A 516 2.61 -16.46 10.48
N ALA A 517 3.43 -15.45 10.21
CA ALA A 517 4.89 -15.58 10.27
C ALA A 517 5.39 -16.07 11.64
N ARG A 518 4.81 -15.54 12.72
CA ARG A 518 5.09 -15.99 14.10
C ARG A 518 4.68 -17.45 14.33
N ALA A 519 3.49 -17.85 13.88
CA ALA A 519 3.03 -19.23 13.99
C ALA A 519 3.93 -20.20 13.21
N ARG A 520 4.51 -19.75 12.09
CA ARG A 520 5.49 -20.51 11.28
C ARG A 520 6.93 -20.45 11.83
N GLY A 521 7.23 -19.55 12.76
CA GLY A 521 8.59 -19.27 13.22
C GLY A 521 9.49 -18.70 12.12
N ASN A 522 8.92 -17.99 11.16
CA ASN A 522 9.63 -17.35 10.04
C ASN A 522 9.94 -15.88 10.38
N ALA A 523 11.15 -15.62 10.85
CA ALA A 523 11.57 -14.29 11.31
C ALA A 523 11.67 -13.27 10.18
N GLU A 524 12.12 -13.68 9.00
CA GLU A 524 12.25 -12.80 7.82
C GLU A 524 10.88 -12.35 7.32
N LEU A 525 9.89 -13.25 7.32
CA LEU A 525 8.51 -12.91 6.98
C LEU A 525 7.86 -12.03 8.06
N GLU A 526 8.16 -12.28 9.35
CA GLU A 526 7.69 -11.42 10.43
C GLU A 526 8.22 -9.99 10.30
N GLU A 527 9.50 -9.82 9.96
CA GLU A 527 10.11 -8.50 9.70
C GLU A 527 9.48 -7.80 8.48
N LEU A 528 9.24 -8.53 7.38
CA LEU A 528 8.54 -7.98 6.21
C LEU A 528 7.14 -7.52 6.58
N ALA A 529 6.38 -8.35 7.27
CA ALA A 529 5.00 -8.04 7.67
C ALA A 529 4.92 -6.83 8.64
N ALA A 530 5.86 -6.73 9.59
CA ALA A 530 5.94 -5.58 10.50
C ALA A 530 6.28 -4.28 9.75
N TRP A 531 7.15 -4.36 8.74
CA TRP A 531 7.47 -3.22 7.87
C TRP A 531 6.24 -2.80 7.04
N LEU A 532 5.54 -3.74 6.40
CA LEU A 532 4.32 -3.49 5.64
C LEU A 532 3.23 -2.85 6.52
N LEU A 533 2.98 -3.43 7.71
CA LEU A 533 2.00 -2.93 8.67
C LEU A 533 2.30 -1.49 9.11
N ALA A 534 3.57 -1.18 9.41
CA ALA A 534 3.97 0.15 9.85
C ALA A 534 3.73 1.21 8.77
N HIS A 535 4.11 0.92 7.53
CA HIS A 535 3.97 1.86 6.41
C HIS A 535 2.51 2.00 5.95
N GLU A 536 1.75 0.92 5.85
CA GLU A 536 0.32 0.98 5.55
C GLU A 536 -0.45 1.78 6.61
N ALA A 537 -0.14 1.58 7.91
CA ALA A 537 -0.73 2.35 9.01
C ALA A 537 -0.36 3.84 8.96
N LEU A 538 0.87 4.18 8.57
CA LEU A 538 1.29 5.57 8.36
C LEU A 538 0.49 6.23 7.23
N ALA A 539 0.37 5.56 6.08
CA ALA A 539 -0.38 6.06 4.94
C ALA A 539 -1.89 6.15 5.27
N ALA A 540 -2.47 5.12 5.91
CA ALA A 540 -3.88 5.09 6.33
C ALA A 540 -4.25 6.31 7.19
N ARG A 541 -3.38 6.71 8.11
CA ARG A 541 -3.56 7.94 8.87
C ARG A 541 -3.39 9.17 7.99
N THR A 542 -2.28 9.29 7.30
CA THR A 542 -1.91 10.50 6.56
C THR A 542 -2.90 10.83 5.44
N TYR A 543 -3.54 9.85 4.84
CA TYR A 543 -4.36 10.07 3.65
C TYR A 543 -5.85 9.74 3.83
N TRP A 544 -6.24 8.87 4.77
CA TRP A 544 -7.63 8.46 4.93
C TRP A 544 -8.30 9.08 6.16
N THR A 545 -7.68 8.97 7.34
CA THR A 545 -8.34 9.28 8.61
C THR A 545 -7.83 10.52 9.33
N ASP A 546 -6.58 10.97 9.04
CA ASP A 546 -5.91 12.04 9.80
C ASP A 546 -5.00 12.91 8.90
N PHE A 547 -5.48 13.27 7.71
CA PHE A 547 -4.75 14.15 6.79
C PHE A 547 -4.61 15.57 7.35
N ASP A 548 -3.52 16.27 6.98
CA ASP A 548 -3.27 17.65 7.37
C ASP A 548 -4.18 18.62 6.59
N ALA A 549 -5.33 18.95 7.17
CA ALA A 549 -6.28 19.89 6.59
C ALA A 549 -5.75 21.34 6.46
N ALA A 550 -4.55 21.64 7.00
CA ALA A 550 -3.90 22.94 6.82
C ALA A 550 -3.12 23.04 5.49
N ASP A 551 -2.87 21.92 4.80
CA ASP A 551 -2.30 21.94 3.45
C ASP A 551 -3.30 22.62 2.49
N PRO A 552 -2.88 23.62 1.70
CA PRO A 552 -3.76 24.37 0.79
C PRO A 552 -4.53 23.51 -0.21
N VAL A 553 -4.08 22.29 -0.52
CA VAL A 553 -4.81 21.41 -1.44
C VAL A 553 -6.18 20.98 -0.90
N TYR A 554 -6.40 21.06 0.42
CA TYR A 554 -7.68 20.75 1.06
C TYR A 554 -8.61 21.97 1.20
N ASP A 555 -8.23 23.16 0.70
CA ASP A 555 -9.09 24.34 0.75
C ASP A 555 -10.40 24.11 0.00
N GLY A 556 -11.51 24.12 0.74
CA GLY A 556 -12.85 23.84 0.21
C GLY A 556 -13.34 22.41 0.41
N PHE A 557 -12.50 21.48 0.88
CA PHE A 557 -12.93 20.14 1.27
C PHE A 557 -13.67 20.19 2.61
N ALA A 558 -14.83 19.52 2.70
CA ALA A 558 -15.76 19.71 3.82
C ALA A 558 -15.76 18.55 4.85
N HIS A 559 -15.03 17.48 4.58
CA HIS A 559 -15.13 16.22 5.33
C HIS A 559 -13.89 15.92 6.19
N GLN A 560 -14.07 15.03 7.17
CA GLN A 560 -13.00 14.64 8.09
C GLN A 560 -12.20 13.41 7.61
N VAL A 561 -12.76 12.62 6.69
CA VAL A 561 -12.14 11.41 6.14
C VAL A 561 -12.22 11.41 4.61
N LEU A 562 -11.33 10.64 3.97
CA LEU A 562 -11.28 10.45 2.52
C LEU A 562 -11.23 8.95 2.19
N PRO A 563 -12.40 8.27 2.07
CA PRO A 563 -12.43 6.82 1.96
C PRO A 563 -11.83 6.28 0.66
N LEU A 564 -12.14 6.88 -0.48
CA LEU A 564 -11.74 6.35 -1.77
C LEU A 564 -10.58 7.13 -2.37
N GLN A 565 -9.43 6.46 -2.53
CA GLN A 565 -8.20 7.00 -3.09
C GLN A 565 -7.95 6.42 -4.48
N PHE A 566 -7.51 7.27 -5.42
CA PHE A 566 -6.97 6.90 -6.73
C PHE A 566 -5.62 7.58 -6.93
N GLY A 567 -4.84 7.14 -7.89
CA GLY A 567 -3.57 7.78 -8.22
C GLY A 567 -3.68 9.29 -8.52
N GLY A 568 -4.76 9.70 -9.23
CA GLY A 568 -5.01 11.10 -9.63
C GLY A 568 -6.25 11.74 -9.02
N LYS A 569 -6.92 11.10 -8.03
CA LYS A 569 -8.18 11.60 -7.46
C LYS A 569 -8.41 11.05 -6.06
N ARG A 570 -9.10 11.81 -5.20
CA ARG A 570 -9.56 11.34 -3.89
C ARG A 570 -10.99 11.79 -3.64
N ASP A 571 -11.85 10.86 -3.19
CA ASP A 571 -13.28 11.09 -3.01
C ASP A 571 -13.77 10.78 -1.59
N TYR A 572 -14.63 11.65 -1.07
CA TYR A 572 -15.52 11.30 0.05
C TYR A 572 -16.69 10.48 -0.48
N ALA A 573 -16.43 9.22 -0.74
CA ALA A 573 -17.36 8.23 -1.26
C ALA A 573 -16.86 6.83 -0.93
N THR A 574 -17.73 5.82 -1.05
CA THR A 574 -17.36 4.41 -1.10
C THR A 574 -17.92 3.79 -2.38
N TRP A 575 -17.46 2.61 -2.75
CA TRP A 575 -18.01 1.90 -3.91
C TRP A 575 -19.48 1.48 -3.75
N PHE A 576 -19.98 1.42 -2.51
CA PHE A 576 -21.28 0.83 -2.18
C PHE A 576 -22.27 1.80 -1.49
N SER A 577 -21.81 2.91 -0.93
CA SER A 577 -22.68 3.86 -0.19
C SER A 577 -22.13 5.28 -0.20
N ALA A 578 -23.02 6.27 -0.14
CA ALA A 578 -22.68 7.68 0.02
C ALA A 578 -22.90 8.18 1.47
N GLU A 579 -23.34 7.30 2.38
CA GLU A 579 -23.70 7.66 3.76
C GLU A 579 -22.42 7.90 4.60
N PRO A 580 -22.41 8.92 5.46
CA PRO A 580 -21.26 9.22 6.32
C PRO A 580 -20.83 8.06 7.22
N ALA A 581 -21.79 7.27 7.71
CA ALA A 581 -21.50 6.08 8.51
C ALA A 581 -20.70 5.05 7.73
N ALA A 582 -21.05 4.78 6.46
CA ALA A 582 -20.33 3.87 5.59
C ALA A 582 -18.94 4.42 5.23
N ALA A 583 -18.84 5.73 4.98
CA ALA A 583 -17.58 6.42 4.68
C ALA A 583 -16.55 6.29 5.82
N LEU A 584 -17.00 6.35 7.08
CA LEU A 584 -16.13 6.12 8.22
C LEU A 584 -15.91 4.63 8.49
N ALA A 585 -16.95 3.81 8.39
CA ALA A 585 -16.88 2.38 8.70
C ALA A 585 -15.87 1.64 7.85
N ILE A 586 -15.82 1.89 6.54
CA ILE A 586 -14.87 1.23 5.61
C ILE A 586 -13.40 1.49 5.97
N LEU A 587 -13.12 2.55 6.73
CA LEU A 587 -11.78 2.92 7.19
C LEU A 587 -11.40 2.35 8.55
N VAL A 588 -12.34 1.70 9.22
CA VAL A 588 -12.12 1.16 10.57
C VAL A 588 -12.49 -0.31 10.71
N LEU A 589 -13.27 -0.88 9.79
CA LEU A 589 -13.59 -2.32 9.82
C LEU A 589 -12.50 -3.15 9.10
N PRO A 590 -12.14 -4.31 9.65
CA PRO A 590 -12.43 -4.76 11.01
C PRO A 590 -11.49 -4.09 12.01
N LEU A 591 -12.03 -3.51 13.08
CA LEU A 591 -11.18 -3.15 14.22
C LEU A 591 -10.68 -4.42 14.90
N SER A 592 -9.38 -4.55 14.98
CA SER A 592 -8.70 -5.70 15.59
C SER A 592 -7.75 -5.25 16.72
N PRO A 593 -7.24 -6.15 17.56
CA PRO A 593 -6.23 -5.79 18.55
C PRO A 593 -4.98 -5.12 17.96
N SER A 594 -4.79 -5.23 16.63
CA SER A 594 -3.67 -4.63 15.88
C SER A 594 -3.97 -3.23 15.33
N SER A 595 -5.16 -2.67 15.55
CA SER A 595 -5.58 -1.36 15.01
C SER A 595 -5.17 -0.17 15.88
N ASP A 596 -4.08 -0.28 16.64
CA ASP A 596 -3.62 0.75 17.59
C ASP A 596 -3.30 2.09 16.94
N HIS A 597 -2.88 2.10 15.66
CA HIS A 597 -2.57 3.32 14.91
C HIS A 597 -3.77 4.28 14.79
N LEU A 598 -4.98 3.78 14.87
CA LEU A 598 -6.19 4.60 14.82
C LEU A 598 -6.44 5.40 16.11
N ALA A 599 -5.73 5.09 17.21
CA ALA A 599 -5.82 5.77 18.48
C ALA A 599 -4.78 6.90 18.67
N ASP A 600 -3.89 7.12 17.69
CA ASP A 600 -2.77 8.06 17.83
C ASP A 600 -3.22 9.53 17.98
N ASP A 601 -4.40 9.91 17.47
CA ASP A 601 -5.03 11.23 17.67
C ASP A 601 -6.50 11.09 18.15
N PRO A 602 -6.73 11.09 19.49
CA PRO A 602 -8.09 11.00 20.03
C PRO A 602 -9.01 12.16 19.65
N GLU A 603 -8.47 13.35 19.40
CA GLU A 603 -9.28 14.48 18.95
C GLU A 603 -9.77 14.30 17.52
N ARG A 604 -8.94 13.74 16.65
CA ARG A 604 -9.32 13.36 15.29
C ARG A 604 -10.39 12.27 15.31
N VAL A 605 -10.23 11.24 16.15
CA VAL A 605 -11.27 10.21 16.35
C VAL A 605 -12.62 10.84 16.66
N ARG A 606 -12.68 11.75 17.62
CA ARG A 606 -13.95 12.45 17.98
C ARG A 606 -14.56 13.21 16.80
N ARG A 607 -13.74 13.90 16.00
CA ARG A 607 -14.22 14.62 14.81
C ARG A 607 -14.77 13.66 13.74
N ASN A 608 -14.05 12.58 13.47
CA ASN A 608 -14.46 11.57 12.50
C ASN A 608 -15.80 10.91 12.93
N VAL A 609 -15.92 10.52 14.21
CA VAL A 609 -17.15 9.94 14.76
C VAL A 609 -18.31 10.93 14.71
N ALA A 610 -18.07 12.20 15.05
CA ALA A 610 -19.13 13.22 14.99
C ALA A 610 -19.70 13.38 13.56
N GLU A 611 -18.87 13.27 12.53
CA GLU A 611 -19.34 13.26 11.14
C GLU A 611 -20.04 11.96 10.77
N GLY A 612 -19.43 10.79 11.04
CA GLY A 612 -20.02 9.49 10.71
C GLY A 612 -21.36 9.21 11.39
N THR A 613 -21.60 9.83 12.54
CA THR A 613 -22.85 9.66 13.32
C THR A 613 -23.85 10.82 13.18
N ALA A 614 -23.54 11.83 12.37
CA ALA A 614 -24.34 13.07 12.28
C ALA A 614 -25.82 12.86 11.88
N SER A 615 -26.12 11.84 11.07
CA SER A 615 -27.47 11.60 10.55
C SER A 615 -28.29 10.60 11.37
N GLY A 616 -27.65 9.58 11.99
CA GLY A 616 -28.36 8.46 12.63
C GLY A 616 -27.86 8.07 14.03
N GLY A 617 -26.86 8.77 14.57
CA GLY A 617 -26.18 8.31 15.79
C GLY A 617 -25.47 6.98 15.54
N PHE A 618 -25.59 6.06 16.50
CA PHE A 618 -25.09 4.68 16.35
C PHE A 618 -26.18 3.68 15.94
N ASP A 619 -27.46 4.08 15.93
CA ASP A 619 -28.59 3.23 15.52
C ASP A 619 -28.73 3.20 14.00
N GLN A 620 -27.69 2.71 13.31
CA GLN A 620 -27.61 2.62 11.85
C GLN A 620 -26.65 1.51 11.44
N GLN A 621 -26.64 1.17 10.16
CA GLN A 621 -25.67 0.20 9.63
C GLN A 621 -24.24 0.60 10.02
N TYR A 622 -23.40 -0.38 10.41
CA TYR A 622 -22.04 -0.19 10.93
C TYR A 622 -21.96 0.50 12.30
N GLY A 623 -23.07 0.65 13.01
CA GLY A 623 -23.10 1.30 14.33
C GLY A 623 -22.14 0.65 15.34
N ASP A 624 -21.97 -0.65 15.25
CA ASP A 624 -21.03 -1.44 16.05
C ASP A 624 -19.57 -1.01 15.85
N TRP A 625 -19.11 -0.89 14.59
CA TRP A 625 -17.75 -0.43 14.29
C TRP A 625 -17.54 1.03 14.69
N LEU A 626 -18.57 1.88 14.51
CA LEU A 626 -18.49 3.28 14.93
C LEU A 626 -18.43 3.42 16.46
N LEU A 627 -19.14 2.58 17.23
CA LEU A 627 -19.01 2.50 18.69
C LEU A 627 -17.61 2.07 19.11
N MET A 628 -17.07 1.01 18.48
CA MET A 628 -15.72 0.54 18.76
C MET A 628 -14.66 1.61 18.45
N TYR A 629 -14.79 2.31 17.33
CA TYR A 629 -13.89 3.39 16.95
C TYR A 629 -14.02 4.59 17.89
N SER A 630 -15.23 4.94 18.32
CA SER A 630 -15.45 6.08 19.23
C SER A 630 -14.72 5.92 20.56
N ALA A 631 -14.57 4.68 21.05
CA ALA A 631 -13.85 4.39 22.28
C ALA A 631 -12.36 4.76 22.24
N LEU A 632 -11.78 4.94 21.05
CA LEU A 632 -10.42 5.44 20.88
C LEU A 632 -10.30 6.96 21.11
N GLY A 633 -11.44 7.66 21.24
CA GLY A 633 -11.50 9.09 21.56
C GLY A 633 -11.21 9.43 23.02
N GLY A 634 -11.29 8.46 23.94
CA GLY A 634 -11.00 8.67 25.36
C GLY A 634 -11.97 7.92 26.29
N ASP A 635 -11.73 8.06 27.60
CA ASP A 635 -12.50 7.34 28.63
C ASP A 635 -13.99 7.67 28.61
N GLU A 636 -14.36 8.94 28.40
CA GLU A 636 -15.77 9.37 28.35
C GLU A 636 -16.50 8.76 27.15
N GLU A 637 -15.85 8.77 25.98
CA GLU A 637 -16.37 8.19 24.75
C GLU A 637 -16.48 6.66 24.87
N ARG A 638 -15.49 6.00 25.47
CA ARG A 638 -15.52 4.56 25.74
C ARG A 638 -16.68 4.16 26.66
N ASP A 639 -16.87 4.87 27.77
CA ASP A 639 -17.93 4.56 28.75
C ASP A 639 -19.31 4.75 28.12
N ALA A 640 -19.50 5.84 27.35
CA ALA A 640 -20.73 6.08 26.60
C ALA A 640 -20.98 5.02 25.51
N ALA A 641 -19.94 4.61 24.79
CA ALA A 641 -20.04 3.56 23.78
C ALA A 641 -20.39 2.20 24.39
N LEU A 642 -19.84 1.86 25.55
CA LEU A 642 -20.16 0.61 26.26
C LEU A 642 -21.61 0.55 26.71
N GLU A 643 -22.17 1.67 27.20
CA GLU A 643 -23.59 1.77 27.53
C GLU A 643 -24.46 1.58 26.28
N ALA A 644 -24.15 2.30 25.20
CA ALA A 644 -24.89 2.21 23.93
C ALA A 644 -24.80 0.82 23.28
N ALA A 645 -23.64 0.17 23.36
CA ALA A 645 -23.42 -1.16 22.77
C ALA A 645 -24.29 -2.26 23.36
N ARG A 646 -24.69 -2.13 24.64
CA ARG A 646 -25.61 -3.08 25.30
C ARG A 646 -27.01 -3.03 24.72
N ASP A 647 -27.43 -1.87 24.26
CA ASP A 647 -28.78 -1.62 23.72
C ASP A 647 -28.82 -1.58 22.18
N LEU A 648 -27.68 -1.68 21.50
CA LEU A 648 -27.59 -1.67 20.03
C LEU A 648 -28.43 -2.81 19.44
N ALA A 649 -29.29 -2.52 18.46
CA ALA A 649 -30.10 -3.54 17.79
C ALA A 649 -29.19 -4.50 16.96
N ASP A 650 -29.56 -5.78 16.90
CA ASP A 650 -28.76 -6.80 16.19
C ASP A 650 -28.65 -6.52 14.69
N GLU A 651 -29.61 -5.81 14.09
CA GLU A 651 -29.58 -5.39 12.68
C GLU A 651 -28.50 -4.34 12.37
N HIS A 652 -27.86 -3.76 13.40
CA HIS A 652 -26.76 -2.80 13.27
C HIS A 652 -25.39 -3.42 13.58
N LEU A 653 -25.36 -4.73 13.89
CA LEU A 653 -24.11 -5.50 13.95
C LEU A 653 -23.71 -5.94 12.54
N ASP A 654 -22.48 -5.65 12.15
CA ASP A 654 -21.91 -6.13 10.88
C ASP A 654 -21.64 -7.64 10.96
N ASP A 655 -21.77 -8.36 9.83
CA ASP A 655 -21.49 -9.81 9.76
C ASP A 655 -20.02 -10.18 9.99
N GLY A 656 -19.11 -9.22 9.98
CA GLY A 656 -17.71 -9.38 10.42
C GLY A 656 -17.49 -9.20 11.92
N ASN A 657 -18.55 -8.92 12.71
CA ASN A 657 -18.48 -8.67 14.15
C ASN A 657 -19.41 -9.59 14.95
N THR A 658 -19.27 -9.56 16.27
CA THR A 658 -20.21 -10.17 17.21
C THR A 658 -20.43 -9.23 18.39
N ARG A 659 -21.56 -9.36 19.07
CA ARG A 659 -21.80 -8.55 20.27
C ARG A 659 -20.77 -8.84 21.36
N SER A 660 -20.33 -10.07 21.50
CA SER A 660 -19.24 -10.43 22.42
C SER A 660 -17.94 -9.67 22.10
N TYR A 661 -17.59 -9.54 20.80
CA TYR A 661 -16.37 -8.84 20.43
C TYR A 661 -16.50 -7.32 20.61
N LEU A 662 -17.66 -6.73 20.25
CA LEU A 662 -17.99 -5.33 20.50
C LEU A 662 -17.84 -5.00 22.00
N LEU A 663 -18.48 -5.78 22.88
CA LEU A 663 -18.39 -5.56 24.33
C LEU A 663 -16.97 -5.77 24.87
N ALA A 664 -16.28 -6.83 24.46
CA ALA A 664 -14.92 -7.12 24.90
C ALA A 664 -13.95 -6.00 24.49
N TRP A 665 -14.09 -5.46 23.26
CA TRP A 665 -13.32 -4.32 22.79
C TRP A 665 -13.51 -3.11 23.71
N LEU A 666 -14.77 -2.73 24.00
CA LEU A 666 -15.09 -1.57 24.80
C LEU A 666 -14.70 -1.72 26.27
N MET A 667 -14.71 -2.94 26.81
CA MET A 667 -14.30 -3.22 28.19
C MET A 667 -12.78 -3.22 28.39
N THR A 668 -12.00 -3.34 27.32
CA THR A 668 -10.53 -3.45 27.37
C THR A 668 -9.78 -2.20 26.93
N ARG A 669 -10.46 -1.11 26.64
CA ARG A 669 -9.87 0.17 26.21
C ARG A 669 -9.67 1.17 27.34
#